data_46ffd8da4c6dbd649a6521120d397dbe
#
_entry.id   46ffd8da4c6dbd649a6521120d397dbe
#
_cell.length_a   1.000
_cell.length_b   1.000
_cell.length_c   1.000
_cell.angle_alpha   90.00
_cell.angle_beta   90.00
_cell.angle_gamma   90.00
#
_symmetry.space_group_name_H-M   'P 1'
#
loop_
_entity.id
_entity.type
_entity.pdbx_description
1 polymer ?
#
loop_
_entity_poly.entity_id
_entity_poly.type
_entity_poly.pdbx_seq_one_letter_code
_entity_poly.pdbx_strand_id
1 'polypeptide(L)'
;MKHLLSTIGLLLLTSVAVQAVRHEPFERSRIYWDMNTRRVPLSPPSGYGRLIELQDGRLLMMGTAWSRGIEVTYSSDSGDHWTSPQTVIRHPDKYELCNPDFVQLPDGTILLGLNYRPVEPYSEDRPFTIGVLRSEDNGLTWSKMTRVHTASHLGQDGCWEPAFLLLPSGEIHCYFSLELEGNNDQQIMLSRSYDNGLSWTPAQRVSYRQGHRDGMPVAILTDNNEIVYSIEDNGQPGYNGFRATTIRCTLEDNWSHWVDAGSPDRSKMLVSSADLSHISAGPYIRKLPGGETVMSWMGECDGIDGKGIDYYHHFVAVGDADCRNFRCTNHSFYVPEGGRASWGSVNVDNSGYVYAVAGTYAGGQTEGNAVIRGRALKGFEAPYGTPTLDGTPSKDAWTYPMGRQLTMGSQTGNRFEMDFLYDDQNLYFYAYAVDPEIRLEEPIDKDGIFLWLDVAGCCDTYPQKGMFKFFFGADGTISMRRGEGNRWQAEELDPEGVVCEKRVSKRFYVFEGAIPWSVLGESGAPSPDRIMRINVQQRDRRSRKLLYESIPEATDRSSWTWPELRLGENTGIPGCEMPDTEPLTIAVSGRNVSAEGSRIEVFSPSGALIASGTGSVALPAAGIYVVKAVGPSGRTARRKVAVN
;
A
#
# COMPACT_ATOMS: atom_id res chain seq x y z
N MET A 1 -18.26 43.88 71.88
CA MET A 1 -18.65 44.42 70.60
C MET A 1 -17.51 44.23 69.61
N LYS A 2 -17.57 43.20 68.85
CA LYS A 2 -16.63 42.96 67.77
C LYS A 2 -17.46 42.43 66.57
N HIS A 3 -17.41 43.23 65.49
CA HIS A 3 -18.12 42.96 64.26
C HIS A 3 -17.46 41.75 63.53
N LEU A 4 -18.29 40.77 63.20
CA LEU A 4 -17.94 39.69 62.25
C LEU A 4 -18.39 40.13 60.85
N LEU A 5 -17.45 40.44 59.96
CA LEU A 5 -17.71 40.65 58.56
C LEU A 5 -17.57 39.24 57.86
N SER A 6 -18.68 38.76 57.35
CA SER A 6 -18.74 37.56 56.55
C SER A 6 -18.49 37.96 55.09
N THR A 7 -17.37 37.51 54.53
CA THR A 7 -17.05 37.69 53.12
C THR A 7 -17.57 36.44 52.35
N ILE A 8 -18.64 36.64 51.59
CA ILE A 8 -19.13 35.62 50.64
C ILE A 8 -18.26 35.71 49.40
N GLY A 9 -17.38 34.74 49.22
CA GLY A 9 -16.62 34.58 48.00
C GLY A 9 -17.49 33.96 46.90
N LEU A 10 -17.84 34.76 45.90
CA LEU A 10 -18.50 34.31 44.68
C LEU A 10 -17.49 33.59 43.82
N LEU A 11 -17.48 32.25 43.80
CA LEU A 11 -16.74 31.47 42.84
C LEU A 11 -17.44 31.60 41.46
N LEU A 12 -16.90 32.45 40.61
CA LEU A 12 -17.20 32.44 39.18
C LEU A 12 -16.55 31.21 38.58
N LEU A 13 -17.33 30.15 38.37
CA LEU A 13 -17.00 29.04 37.46
C LEU A 13 -17.07 29.60 36.03
N THR A 14 -15.94 30.05 35.50
CA THR A 14 -15.80 30.27 34.08
C THR A 14 -15.77 28.90 33.42
N SER A 15 -16.87 28.48 32.83
CA SER A 15 -16.89 27.40 31.86
C SER A 15 -16.03 27.86 30.67
N VAL A 16 -14.81 27.40 30.60
CA VAL A 16 -14.02 27.51 29.36
C VAL A 16 -14.75 26.60 28.36
N ALA A 17 -15.56 27.24 27.51
CA ALA A 17 -16.06 26.54 26.33
C ALA A 17 -14.82 26.09 25.54
N VAL A 18 -14.56 24.80 25.50
CA VAL A 18 -13.58 24.23 24.57
C VAL A 18 -14.13 24.54 23.20
N GLN A 19 -13.52 25.51 22.55
CA GLN A 19 -13.90 25.88 21.19
C GLN A 19 -13.58 24.70 20.30
N ALA A 20 -14.55 24.22 19.52
CA ALA A 20 -14.36 23.17 18.53
C ALA A 20 -13.16 23.56 17.64
N VAL A 21 -12.14 22.71 17.62
CA VAL A 21 -10.96 22.92 16.78
C VAL A 21 -11.20 22.16 15.50
N ARG A 22 -11.70 22.86 14.48
CA ARG A 22 -11.83 22.32 13.15
C ARG A 22 -10.43 22.08 12.57
N HIS A 23 -10.13 20.89 12.16
CA HIS A 23 -8.88 20.50 11.53
C HIS A 23 -9.04 20.44 10.01
N GLU A 24 -7.92 20.61 9.30
CA GLU A 24 -7.88 20.19 7.92
C GLU A 24 -8.06 18.65 7.86
N PRO A 25 -8.80 18.17 6.88
CA PRO A 25 -8.99 16.74 6.70
C PRO A 25 -7.65 16.01 6.54
N PHE A 26 -7.57 14.82 7.10
CA PHE A 26 -6.44 13.94 6.87
C PHE A 26 -6.60 13.26 5.50
N GLU A 27 -6.06 13.89 4.45
CA GLU A 27 -6.20 13.46 3.06
C GLU A 27 -5.11 12.48 2.62
N ARG A 28 -4.78 11.51 3.44
CA ARG A 28 -3.81 10.47 3.10
C ARG A 28 -4.53 9.18 2.69
N SER A 29 -4.07 8.55 1.59
CA SER A 29 -4.51 7.21 1.25
C SER A 29 -4.11 6.19 2.32
N ARG A 30 -4.91 5.15 2.44
CA ARG A 30 -4.64 3.98 3.26
C ARG A 30 -4.62 2.75 2.38
N ILE A 31 -3.74 1.81 2.68
CA ILE A 31 -3.70 0.56 1.93
C ILE A 31 -4.66 -0.43 2.59
N TYR A 32 -5.64 -0.89 1.83
CA TYR A 32 -6.59 -1.93 2.21
C TYR A 32 -6.25 -3.22 1.47
N TRP A 33 -5.84 -4.25 2.22
CA TRP A 33 -5.41 -5.52 1.69
C TRP A 33 -6.61 -6.44 1.44
N ASP A 34 -6.60 -7.21 0.35
CA ASP A 34 -7.67 -8.17 0.03
C ASP A 34 -7.66 -9.42 0.92
N MET A 35 -6.75 -9.49 1.88
CA MET A 35 -6.57 -10.57 2.86
C MET A 35 -6.37 -11.97 2.26
N ASN A 36 -6.08 -12.06 0.98
CA ASN A 36 -5.72 -13.28 0.29
C ASN A 36 -4.20 -13.35 0.13
N THR A 37 -3.53 -14.01 1.06
CA THR A 37 -2.10 -14.29 0.94
C THR A 37 -1.88 -15.38 -0.10
N ARG A 38 -1.29 -15.03 -1.23
CA ARG A 38 -1.02 -15.92 -2.35
C ARG A 38 0.42 -16.40 -2.29
N ARG A 39 0.60 -17.70 -2.29
CA ARG A 39 1.94 -18.27 -2.35
C ARG A 39 2.49 -18.17 -3.78
N VAL A 40 3.68 -17.62 -3.90
CA VAL A 40 4.43 -17.64 -5.16
C VAL A 40 5.19 -18.97 -5.27
N PRO A 41 5.09 -19.70 -6.38
CA PRO A 41 5.61 -21.08 -6.49
C PRO A 41 7.12 -21.17 -6.73
N LEU A 42 7.94 -20.22 -6.23
CA LEU A 42 9.40 -20.32 -6.30
C LEU A 42 9.88 -21.51 -5.45
N SER A 43 10.94 -22.16 -5.90
CA SER A 43 11.46 -23.38 -5.27
C SER A 43 11.99 -23.09 -3.86
N PRO A 44 11.44 -23.71 -2.82
CA PRO A 44 11.89 -23.47 -1.46
C PRO A 44 13.24 -24.18 -1.17
N PRO A 45 14.07 -23.66 -0.23
CA PRO A 45 13.90 -22.35 0.37
C PRO A 45 14.18 -21.22 -0.62
N SER A 46 13.32 -20.21 -0.63
CA SER A 46 13.44 -19.06 -1.53
C SER A 46 13.13 -17.78 -0.79
N GLY A 47 13.72 -16.67 -1.23
CA GLY A 47 13.56 -15.38 -0.59
C GLY A 47 13.88 -14.20 -1.50
N TYR A 48 13.81 -13.02 -0.93
CA TYR A 48 14.13 -11.76 -1.59
C TYR A 48 13.33 -11.56 -2.89
N GLY A 49 12.02 -11.84 -2.82
CA GLY A 49 11.12 -11.72 -3.97
C GLY A 49 10.97 -10.27 -4.42
N ARG A 50 11.04 -10.06 -5.73
CA ARG A 50 10.78 -8.77 -6.38
C ARG A 50 9.78 -8.95 -7.50
N LEU A 51 8.90 -7.96 -7.65
CA LEU A 51 7.77 -8.03 -8.58
C LEU A 51 7.71 -6.75 -9.40
N ILE A 52 7.45 -6.87 -10.71
CA ILE A 52 7.04 -5.75 -11.57
C ILE A 52 5.88 -6.16 -12.46
N GLU A 53 5.13 -5.17 -12.94
CA GLU A 53 4.27 -5.34 -14.10
C GLU A 53 5.07 -5.10 -15.38
N LEU A 54 5.01 -6.04 -16.30
CA LEU A 54 5.62 -5.94 -17.62
C LEU A 54 4.75 -5.08 -18.55
N GLN A 55 5.34 -4.57 -19.62
CA GLN A 55 4.62 -3.78 -20.64
C GLN A 55 3.48 -4.55 -21.33
N ASP A 56 3.50 -5.88 -21.29
CA ASP A 56 2.42 -6.74 -21.80
C ASP A 56 1.29 -6.97 -20.78
N GLY A 57 1.36 -6.36 -19.59
CA GLY A 57 0.37 -6.41 -18.53
C GLY A 57 0.52 -7.60 -17.58
N ARG A 58 1.46 -8.51 -17.83
CA ARG A 58 1.73 -9.61 -16.90
C ARG A 58 2.58 -9.12 -15.72
N LEU A 59 2.35 -9.73 -14.57
CA LEU A 59 3.27 -9.60 -13.45
C LEU A 59 4.43 -10.59 -13.64
N LEU A 60 5.64 -10.10 -13.45
CA LEU A 60 6.86 -10.90 -13.36
C LEU A 60 7.35 -10.89 -11.91
N MET A 61 7.48 -12.07 -11.31
CA MET A 61 8.12 -12.24 -10.01
C MET A 61 9.46 -12.93 -10.19
N MET A 62 10.50 -12.38 -9.59
CA MET A 62 11.81 -13.02 -9.43
C MET A 62 12.16 -13.20 -7.97
N GLY A 63 12.97 -14.22 -7.69
CA GLY A 63 13.54 -14.43 -6.35
C GLY A 63 14.73 -15.38 -6.40
N THR A 64 15.47 -15.41 -5.30
CA THR A 64 16.55 -16.37 -5.11
C THR A 64 15.98 -17.68 -4.61
N ALA A 65 16.16 -18.75 -5.39
CA ALA A 65 16.04 -20.14 -4.93
C ALA A 65 17.42 -20.62 -4.48
N TRP A 66 17.61 -20.72 -3.17
CA TRP A 66 18.96 -20.88 -2.56
C TRP A 66 19.71 -22.14 -3.00
N SER A 67 19.01 -23.15 -3.44
CA SER A 67 19.62 -24.38 -3.98
C SER A 67 19.84 -24.38 -5.49
N ARG A 68 19.39 -23.34 -6.22
CA ARG A 68 19.34 -23.38 -7.70
C ARG A 68 19.91 -22.12 -8.38
N GLY A 69 19.54 -20.93 -7.89
CA GLY A 69 19.86 -19.65 -8.50
C GLY A 69 18.66 -18.72 -8.57
N ILE A 70 18.54 -17.94 -9.62
CA ILE A 70 17.43 -17.02 -9.83
C ILE A 70 16.30 -17.73 -10.58
N GLU A 71 15.12 -17.69 -9.99
CA GLU A 71 13.89 -18.21 -10.58
C GLU A 71 12.92 -17.07 -10.90
N VAL A 72 12.13 -17.31 -11.97
CA VAL A 72 11.06 -16.42 -12.41
C VAL A 72 9.74 -17.15 -12.48
N THR A 73 8.65 -16.43 -12.27
CA THR A 73 7.28 -16.89 -12.52
C THR A 73 6.42 -15.72 -12.95
N TYR A 74 5.32 -15.97 -13.65
CA TYR A 74 4.46 -14.94 -14.23
C TYR A 74 3.02 -15.12 -13.76
N SER A 75 2.30 -13.99 -13.66
CA SER A 75 0.84 -13.98 -13.48
C SER A 75 0.20 -13.08 -14.54
N SER A 76 -0.93 -13.51 -15.09
CA SER A 76 -1.76 -12.75 -16.03
C SER A 76 -3.12 -12.31 -15.44
N ASP A 77 -3.32 -12.56 -14.15
CA ASP A 77 -4.55 -12.30 -13.42
C ASP A 77 -4.31 -11.57 -12.08
N SER A 78 -3.44 -10.58 -12.12
CA SER A 78 -3.10 -9.71 -10.97
C SER A 78 -2.63 -10.49 -9.73
N GLY A 79 -1.90 -11.58 -9.94
CA GLY A 79 -1.27 -12.37 -8.88
C GLY A 79 -2.14 -13.48 -8.30
N ASP A 80 -3.36 -13.74 -8.83
CA ASP A 80 -4.22 -14.81 -8.33
C ASP A 80 -3.66 -16.19 -8.67
N HIS A 81 -3.10 -16.36 -9.88
CA HIS A 81 -2.41 -17.59 -10.30
C HIS A 81 -1.04 -17.27 -10.89
N TRP A 82 -0.12 -18.21 -10.72
CA TRP A 82 1.26 -18.10 -11.16
C TRP A 82 1.66 -19.29 -12.01
N THR A 83 2.47 -19.05 -13.02
CA THR A 83 3.08 -20.14 -13.83
C THR A 83 4.02 -20.98 -12.97
N SER A 84 4.36 -22.19 -13.44
CA SER A 84 5.45 -22.95 -12.83
C SER A 84 6.76 -22.17 -12.86
N PRO A 85 7.57 -22.19 -11.80
CA PRO A 85 8.81 -21.42 -11.73
C PRO A 85 9.85 -21.98 -12.70
N GLN A 86 10.65 -21.09 -13.26
CA GLN A 86 11.75 -21.42 -14.15
C GLN A 86 13.07 -20.90 -13.58
N THR A 87 14.05 -21.76 -13.40
CA THR A 87 15.42 -21.33 -13.07
C THR A 87 16.06 -20.75 -14.32
N VAL A 88 16.18 -19.40 -14.35
CA VAL A 88 16.71 -18.67 -15.51
C VAL A 88 18.21 -18.43 -15.42
N ILE A 89 18.77 -18.34 -14.20
CA ILE A 89 20.20 -18.19 -13.96
C ILE A 89 20.58 -19.12 -12.81
N ARG A 90 21.49 -20.05 -13.06
CA ARG A 90 22.02 -20.95 -12.03
C ARG A 90 23.15 -20.27 -11.25
N HIS A 91 23.28 -20.63 -9.97
CA HIS A 91 24.47 -20.23 -9.20
C HIS A 91 25.72 -20.68 -9.94
N PRO A 92 26.68 -19.76 -10.21
CA PRO A 92 27.99 -20.16 -10.69
C PRO A 92 28.72 -21.00 -9.64
N ASP A 93 29.74 -21.76 -10.04
CA ASP A 93 30.57 -22.49 -9.08
C ASP A 93 31.15 -21.54 -8.04
N LYS A 94 30.96 -21.89 -6.77
CA LYS A 94 31.42 -21.13 -5.58
C LYS A 94 30.89 -19.69 -5.45
N TYR A 95 29.74 -19.40 -6.08
CA TYR A 95 29.02 -18.17 -5.90
C TYR A 95 27.53 -18.43 -5.61
N GLU A 96 26.97 -17.62 -4.75
CA GLU A 96 25.52 -17.46 -4.61
C GLU A 96 25.08 -16.18 -5.31
N LEU A 97 24.04 -16.26 -6.13
CA LEU A 97 23.35 -15.10 -6.72
C LEU A 97 22.24 -14.67 -5.78
N CYS A 98 22.29 -13.44 -5.34
CA CYS A 98 21.39 -12.90 -4.33
C CYS A 98 20.86 -11.53 -4.73
N ASN A 99 19.86 -11.07 -3.97
CA ASN A 99 19.33 -9.72 -4.03
C ASN A 99 18.96 -9.27 -5.46
N PRO A 100 18.15 -10.05 -6.22
CA PRO A 100 17.70 -9.60 -7.53
C PRO A 100 16.89 -8.30 -7.40
N ASP A 101 17.17 -7.33 -8.26
CA ASP A 101 16.28 -6.22 -8.58
C ASP A 101 16.29 -6.00 -10.08
N PHE A 102 15.19 -5.48 -10.64
CA PHE A 102 15.06 -5.40 -12.08
C PHE A 102 14.17 -4.26 -12.53
N VAL A 103 14.42 -3.80 -13.75
CA VAL A 103 13.66 -2.75 -14.42
C VAL A 103 13.43 -3.12 -15.87
N GLN A 104 12.23 -2.87 -16.40
CA GLN A 104 11.97 -2.97 -17.83
C GLN A 104 12.15 -1.61 -18.50
N LEU A 105 12.98 -1.59 -19.54
CA LEU A 105 13.25 -0.40 -20.35
C LEU A 105 12.13 -0.15 -21.37
N PRO A 106 12.02 1.05 -21.95
CA PRO A 106 10.98 1.38 -22.93
C PRO A 106 10.99 0.53 -24.19
N ASP A 107 12.13 -0.03 -24.56
CA ASP A 107 12.27 -0.96 -25.69
C ASP A 107 11.85 -2.42 -25.37
N GLY A 108 11.44 -2.68 -24.14
CA GLY A 108 11.03 -4.00 -23.63
C GLY A 108 12.17 -4.78 -22.99
N THR A 109 13.41 -4.35 -23.12
CA THR A 109 14.56 -5.00 -22.47
C THR A 109 14.41 -4.98 -20.97
N ILE A 110 14.65 -6.08 -20.28
CA ILE A 110 14.72 -6.15 -18.81
C ILE A 110 16.18 -6.15 -18.40
N LEU A 111 16.55 -5.27 -17.47
CA LEU A 111 17.82 -5.31 -16.75
C LEU A 111 17.61 -6.02 -15.42
N LEU A 112 18.45 -6.98 -15.09
CA LEU A 112 18.49 -7.68 -13.81
C LEU A 112 19.82 -7.41 -13.13
N GLY A 113 19.79 -6.73 -12.01
CA GLY A 113 20.93 -6.56 -11.11
C GLY A 113 21.00 -7.72 -10.12
N LEU A 114 22.18 -8.21 -9.88
CA LEU A 114 22.47 -9.30 -8.95
C LEU A 114 23.71 -9.02 -8.13
N ASN A 115 23.66 -9.46 -6.89
CA ASN A 115 24.81 -9.57 -6.05
C ASN A 115 25.42 -10.99 -6.22
N TYR A 116 26.65 -11.03 -6.72
CA TYR A 116 27.47 -12.25 -6.81
C TYR A 116 28.27 -12.38 -5.51
N ARG A 117 27.85 -13.29 -4.65
CA ARG A 117 28.48 -13.55 -3.33
C ARG A 117 29.37 -14.77 -3.41
N PRO A 118 30.68 -14.67 -3.16
CA PRO A 118 31.52 -15.85 -3.07
C PRO A 118 31.12 -16.70 -1.86
N VAL A 119 31.17 -18.02 -2.03
CA VAL A 119 30.97 -19.00 -0.96
C VAL A 119 32.32 -19.33 -0.33
N GLU A 120 32.35 -19.54 0.98
CA GLU A 120 33.56 -19.95 1.71
C GLU A 120 34.15 -21.27 1.17
N PRO A 121 35.47 -21.45 1.21
CA PRO A 121 36.47 -20.48 1.68
C PRO A 121 36.64 -19.32 0.69
N TYR A 122 36.75 -18.10 1.22
CA TYR A 122 36.96 -16.91 0.41
C TYR A 122 38.37 -16.92 -0.24
N SER A 123 38.48 -16.31 -1.42
CA SER A 123 39.78 -16.18 -2.13
C SER A 123 39.78 -14.95 -3.02
N GLU A 124 40.96 -14.36 -3.23
CA GLU A 124 41.17 -13.09 -3.95
C GLU A 124 40.64 -13.12 -5.40
N ASP A 125 40.61 -14.27 -6.04
CA ASP A 125 40.08 -14.47 -7.41
C ASP A 125 38.55 -14.50 -7.48
N ARG A 126 37.89 -14.45 -6.33
CA ARG A 126 36.43 -14.50 -6.20
C ARG A 126 35.86 -13.35 -5.37
N PRO A 127 35.91 -12.11 -5.88
CA PRO A 127 35.41 -10.94 -5.17
C PRO A 127 33.89 -10.86 -5.19
N PHE A 128 33.31 -10.18 -4.20
CA PHE A 128 31.93 -9.71 -4.26
C PHE A 128 31.75 -8.77 -5.44
N THR A 129 30.68 -8.96 -6.20
CA THR A 129 30.46 -8.22 -7.45
C THR A 129 28.98 -7.88 -7.61
N ILE A 130 28.71 -6.62 -8.01
CA ILE A 130 27.42 -6.23 -8.58
C ILE A 130 27.50 -6.44 -10.08
N GLY A 131 26.63 -7.31 -10.58
CA GLY A 131 26.54 -7.65 -11.98
C GLY A 131 25.15 -7.39 -12.54
N VAL A 132 25.07 -7.01 -13.81
CA VAL A 132 23.82 -6.77 -14.53
C VAL A 132 23.73 -7.70 -15.74
N LEU A 133 22.58 -8.30 -15.93
CA LEU A 133 22.22 -9.11 -17.07
C LEU A 133 21.04 -8.46 -17.81
N ARG A 134 20.92 -8.76 -19.09
CA ARG A 134 19.88 -8.22 -19.97
C ARG A 134 19.04 -9.36 -20.54
N SER A 135 17.73 -9.14 -20.60
CA SER A 135 16.79 -10.04 -21.30
C SER A 135 15.99 -9.22 -22.32
N GLU A 136 15.81 -9.76 -23.51
CA GLU A 136 15.01 -9.19 -24.59
C GLU A 136 13.72 -9.99 -24.87
N ASP A 137 13.44 -10.99 -24.02
CA ASP A 137 12.34 -11.94 -24.16
C ASP A 137 11.50 -12.06 -22.87
N ASN A 138 11.30 -10.95 -22.18
CA ASN A 138 10.52 -10.85 -20.93
C ASN A 138 11.07 -11.73 -19.80
N GLY A 139 12.39 -11.91 -19.71
CA GLY A 139 13.03 -12.58 -18.59
C GLY A 139 13.23 -14.08 -18.76
N LEU A 140 12.99 -14.64 -19.95
CA LEU A 140 13.17 -16.09 -20.20
C LEU A 140 14.62 -16.46 -20.45
N THR A 141 15.36 -15.62 -21.21
CA THR A 141 16.79 -15.81 -21.44
C THR A 141 17.58 -14.54 -21.10
N TRP A 142 18.84 -14.73 -20.74
CA TRP A 142 19.68 -13.66 -20.21
C TRP A 142 21.06 -13.62 -20.88
N SER A 143 21.57 -12.42 -21.09
CA SER A 143 22.91 -12.17 -21.59
C SER A 143 23.97 -12.67 -20.62
N LYS A 144 25.24 -12.59 -21.04
CA LYS A 144 26.36 -12.65 -20.12
C LYS A 144 26.31 -11.44 -19.18
N MET A 145 26.83 -11.63 -17.97
CA MET A 145 26.90 -10.60 -16.95
C MET A 145 27.82 -9.44 -17.39
N THR A 146 27.31 -8.21 -17.32
CA THR A 146 28.08 -6.97 -17.37
C THR A 146 28.40 -6.56 -15.93
N ARG A 147 29.67 -6.31 -15.65
CA ARG A 147 30.12 -5.90 -14.31
C ARG A 147 29.81 -4.43 -14.07
N VAL A 148 29.16 -4.12 -12.95
CA VAL A 148 28.93 -2.76 -12.48
C VAL A 148 30.01 -2.34 -11.48
N HIS A 149 30.27 -3.19 -10.47
CA HIS A 149 31.26 -2.93 -9.43
C HIS A 149 31.85 -4.23 -8.91
N THR A 150 33.10 -4.15 -8.47
CA THR A 150 33.79 -5.25 -7.77
C THR A 150 34.35 -4.70 -6.46
N ALA A 151 33.97 -5.35 -5.38
CA ALA A 151 34.47 -5.07 -4.02
C ALA A 151 35.59 -6.04 -3.62
N SER A 152 35.86 -6.17 -2.33
CA SER A 152 36.77 -7.17 -1.80
C SER A 152 36.21 -8.59 -1.96
N HIS A 153 37.06 -9.59 -1.72
CA HIS A 153 36.66 -10.99 -1.56
C HIS A 153 36.19 -11.33 -0.14
N LEU A 154 36.37 -10.41 0.83
CA LEU A 154 35.95 -10.59 2.22
C LEU A 154 34.53 -10.10 2.45
N GLY A 155 33.74 -10.85 3.21
CA GLY A 155 32.34 -10.54 3.45
C GLY A 155 32.08 -9.21 4.15
N GLN A 156 33.02 -8.77 5.01
CA GLN A 156 32.94 -7.47 5.69
C GLN A 156 33.31 -6.27 4.81
N ASP A 157 33.79 -6.48 3.60
CA ASP A 157 34.21 -5.43 2.66
C ASP A 157 33.48 -5.63 1.32
N GLY A 158 32.29 -6.23 1.34
CA GLY A 158 31.51 -6.60 0.18
C GLY A 158 30.69 -5.46 -0.41
N CYS A 159 29.97 -5.76 -1.49
CA CYS A 159 28.95 -4.90 -2.08
C CYS A 159 27.63 -5.65 -2.21
N TRP A 160 26.49 -4.94 -2.03
CA TRP A 160 25.19 -5.55 -1.77
C TRP A 160 24.06 -4.81 -2.49
N GLU A 161 22.95 -5.51 -2.74
CA GLU A 161 21.61 -5.01 -3.02
C GLU A 161 21.54 -3.98 -4.17
N PRO A 162 21.82 -4.38 -5.42
CA PRO A 162 21.61 -3.49 -6.55
C PRO A 162 20.13 -3.11 -6.69
N ALA A 163 19.87 -1.84 -7.04
CA ALA A 163 18.54 -1.33 -7.33
C ALA A 163 18.59 -0.32 -8.47
N PHE A 164 17.55 -0.31 -9.32
CA PHE A 164 17.53 0.51 -10.53
C PHE A 164 16.56 1.68 -10.44
N LEU A 165 16.95 2.79 -11.09
CA LEU A 165 16.06 3.87 -11.46
C LEU A 165 16.34 4.27 -12.91
N LEU A 166 15.30 4.25 -13.76
CA LEU A 166 15.32 4.78 -15.10
C LEU A 166 14.83 6.22 -15.09
N LEU A 167 15.67 7.15 -15.54
CA LEU A 167 15.33 8.57 -15.66
C LEU A 167 14.62 8.85 -17.00
N PRO A 168 13.85 9.95 -17.11
CA PRO A 168 13.18 10.35 -18.36
C PRO A 168 14.16 10.63 -19.51
N SER A 169 15.41 10.96 -19.20
CA SER A 169 16.49 11.13 -20.18
C SER A 169 16.92 9.84 -20.86
N GLY A 170 16.55 8.67 -20.31
CA GLY A 170 17.07 7.36 -20.68
C GLY A 170 18.33 6.95 -19.89
N GLU A 171 18.86 7.82 -19.04
CA GLU A 171 19.94 7.48 -18.11
C GLU A 171 19.42 6.45 -17.09
N ILE A 172 20.21 5.40 -16.84
CA ILE A 172 19.88 4.35 -15.89
C ILE A 172 20.83 4.44 -14.71
N HIS A 173 20.27 4.56 -13.52
CA HIS A 173 21.00 4.48 -12.26
C HIS A 173 20.98 3.05 -11.74
N CYS A 174 22.14 2.57 -11.29
CA CYS A 174 22.26 1.36 -10.46
C CYS A 174 22.85 1.77 -9.12
N TYR A 175 22.00 1.80 -8.11
CA TYR A 175 22.41 2.02 -6.72
C TYR A 175 22.79 0.70 -6.08
N PHE A 176 23.73 0.72 -5.16
CA PHE A 176 24.12 -0.45 -4.37
C PHE A 176 24.82 -0.03 -3.08
N SER A 177 24.79 -0.90 -2.09
CA SER A 177 25.54 -0.71 -0.85
C SER A 177 26.98 -1.20 -1.02
N LEU A 178 27.94 -0.48 -0.45
CA LEU A 178 29.37 -0.86 -0.44
C LEU A 178 29.91 -0.68 0.97
N GLU A 179 30.50 -1.73 1.52
CA GLU A 179 31.20 -1.67 2.80
C GLU A 179 32.57 -1.03 2.66
N LEU A 180 32.99 -0.30 3.69
CA LEU A 180 34.30 0.33 3.75
C LEU A 180 35.28 -0.60 4.42
N GLU A 181 36.41 -0.81 3.79
CA GLU A 181 37.47 -1.70 4.26
C GLU A 181 37.87 -1.37 5.69
N GLY A 182 37.85 -2.38 6.54
CA GLY A 182 38.38 -2.38 7.88
C GLY A 182 37.53 -1.76 9.00
N ASN A 183 36.37 -1.18 8.73
CA ASN A 183 35.55 -0.53 9.77
C ASN A 183 34.07 -0.96 9.81
N ASN A 184 33.64 -1.84 8.90
CA ASN A 184 32.23 -2.30 8.80
C ASN A 184 31.19 -1.19 8.58
N ASP A 185 31.62 0.02 8.17
CA ASP A 185 30.73 1.08 7.71
C ASP A 185 30.19 0.74 6.34
N GLN A 186 28.97 1.18 6.05
CA GLN A 186 28.35 0.95 4.75
C GLN A 186 27.85 2.27 4.15
N GLN A 187 28.10 2.46 2.86
CA GLN A 187 27.73 3.64 2.09
C GLN A 187 26.92 3.26 0.86
N ILE A 188 26.17 4.20 0.30
CA ILE A 188 25.47 3.99 -0.96
C ILE A 188 26.28 4.54 -2.11
N MET A 189 26.45 3.68 -3.12
CA MET A 189 27.15 3.98 -4.37
C MET A 189 26.16 4.01 -5.52
N LEU A 190 26.52 4.72 -6.57
CA LEU A 190 25.78 4.85 -7.82
C LEU A 190 26.72 4.64 -9.01
N SER A 191 26.37 3.73 -9.91
CA SER A 191 26.91 3.66 -11.27
C SER A 191 25.81 4.00 -12.29
N ARG A 192 26.17 4.63 -13.39
CA ARG A 192 25.24 5.05 -14.43
C ARG A 192 25.48 4.31 -15.72
N SER A 193 24.39 4.05 -16.45
CA SER A 193 24.47 3.59 -17.83
C SER A 193 23.73 4.57 -18.75
N TYR A 194 24.32 4.82 -19.92
CA TYR A 194 23.79 5.67 -20.99
C TYR A 194 23.53 4.89 -22.28
N ASP A 195 23.67 3.56 -22.22
CA ASP A 195 23.60 2.63 -23.36
C ASP A 195 22.74 1.41 -23.06
N ASN A 196 21.63 1.62 -22.36
CA ASN A 196 20.67 0.57 -21.99
C ASN A 196 21.30 -0.59 -21.20
N GLY A 197 22.24 -0.29 -20.29
CA GLY A 197 22.86 -1.27 -19.39
C GLY A 197 23.98 -2.09 -20.02
N LEU A 198 24.47 -1.74 -21.20
CA LEU A 198 25.60 -2.42 -21.84
C LEU A 198 26.95 -2.08 -21.19
N SER A 199 27.08 -0.84 -20.70
CA SER A 199 28.25 -0.41 -19.93
C SER A 199 27.85 0.49 -18.76
N TRP A 200 28.74 0.59 -17.76
CA TRP A 200 28.50 1.32 -16.52
C TRP A 200 29.70 2.21 -16.16
N THR A 201 29.40 3.40 -15.66
CA THR A 201 30.43 4.32 -15.14
C THR A 201 31.11 3.75 -13.88
N PRO A 202 32.31 4.22 -13.54
CA PRO A 202 32.86 3.99 -12.20
C PRO A 202 31.88 4.42 -11.11
N ALA A 203 31.83 3.66 -10.01
CA ALA A 203 30.92 3.92 -8.91
C ALA A 203 31.25 5.24 -8.19
N GLN A 204 30.23 6.03 -7.92
CA GLN A 204 30.26 7.29 -7.19
C GLN A 204 29.52 7.15 -5.86
N ARG A 205 30.07 7.68 -4.75
CA ARG A 205 29.33 7.78 -3.49
C ARG A 205 28.19 8.76 -3.61
N VAL A 206 27.00 8.39 -3.11
CA VAL A 206 25.81 9.26 -3.05
C VAL A 206 25.29 9.49 -1.62
N SER A 207 25.53 8.59 -0.67
CA SER A 207 25.38 8.88 0.75
C SER A 207 26.35 8.10 1.63
N TYR A 208 26.62 8.64 2.81
CA TYR A 208 27.44 8.01 3.83
C TYR A 208 27.23 8.65 5.20
N ARG A 209 27.25 7.83 6.24
CA ARG A 209 27.32 8.24 7.65
C ARG A 209 28.46 7.50 8.32
N GLN A 210 29.51 8.22 8.70
CA GLN A 210 30.68 7.64 9.35
C GLN A 210 30.30 6.89 10.64
N GLY A 211 30.85 5.71 10.83
CA GLY A 211 30.58 4.84 11.97
C GLY A 211 29.28 4.07 11.90
N HIS A 212 28.59 4.12 10.77
CA HIS A 212 27.25 3.56 10.59
C HIS A 212 27.07 2.89 9.23
N ARG A 213 25.89 2.31 9.03
CA ARG A 213 25.54 1.58 7.81
C ARG A 213 24.34 2.24 7.13
N ASP A 214 24.54 2.69 5.89
CA ASP A 214 23.51 3.03 4.92
C ASP A 214 23.34 1.81 4.00
N GLY A 215 22.20 1.12 4.06
CA GLY A 215 22.00 -0.15 3.33
C GLY A 215 20.71 -0.19 2.52
N MET A 216 20.62 -1.18 1.62
CA MET A 216 19.40 -1.55 0.88
C MET A 216 18.74 -0.38 0.13
N PRO A 217 19.43 0.29 -0.81
CA PRO A 217 18.87 1.43 -1.53
C PRO A 217 17.75 1.00 -2.49
N VAL A 218 16.65 1.76 -2.55
CA VAL A 218 15.60 1.63 -3.56
C VAL A 218 15.14 3.03 -3.97
N ALA A 219 15.21 3.35 -5.26
CA ALA A 219 15.01 4.72 -5.75
C ALA A 219 13.71 4.91 -6.54
N ILE A 220 13.18 6.12 -6.47
CA ILE A 220 12.10 6.64 -7.31
C ILE A 220 12.42 8.06 -7.80
N LEU A 221 11.77 8.47 -8.88
CA LEU A 221 11.66 9.86 -9.28
C LEU A 221 10.28 10.37 -8.91
N THR A 222 10.19 11.42 -8.09
CA THR A 222 8.93 12.05 -7.70
C THR A 222 8.36 12.91 -8.86
N ASP A 223 7.07 13.27 -8.75
CA ASP A 223 6.45 14.17 -9.75
C ASP A 223 7.01 15.59 -9.68
N ASN A 224 7.66 15.96 -8.60
CA ASN A 224 8.34 17.24 -8.40
C ASN A 224 9.81 17.24 -8.84
N ASN A 225 10.23 16.23 -9.62
CA ASN A 225 11.59 16.07 -10.12
C ASN A 225 12.66 15.97 -8.99
N GLU A 226 12.33 15.30 -7.89
CA GLU A 226 13.32 14.86 -6.93
C GLU A 226 13.64 13.39 -7.15
N ILE A 227 14.91 13.05 -7.19
CA ILE A 227 15.39 11.67 -7.07
C ILE A 227 15.44 11.36 -5.58
N VAL A 228 14.67 10.38 -5.15
CA VAL A 228 14.61 9.95 -3.75
C VAL A 228 14.89 8.46 -3.68
N TYR A 229 15.78 8.04 -2.78
CA TYR A 229 15.91 6.63 -2.45
C TYR A 229 15.74 6.39 -0.94
N SER A 230 15.19 5.24 -0.61
CA SER A 230 15.10 4.75 0.77
C SER A 230 16.34 3.95 1.13
N ILE A 231 16.71 3.97 2.41
CA ILE A 231 17.75 3.14 3.00
C ILE A 231 17.35 2.66 4.39
N GLU A 232 17.97 1.61 4.86
CA GLU A 232 18.09 1.31 6.29
C GLU A 232 19.33 2.03 6.85
N ASP A 233 19.11 2.90 7.85
CA ASP A 233 20.15 3.71 8.51
C ASP A 233 20.20 3.36 9.99
N ASN A 234 21.31 2.81 10.49
CA ASN A 234 21.48 2.51 11.91
C ASN A 234 22.13 3.64 12.73
N GLY A 235 22.31 4.81 12.12
CA GLY A 235 22.92 5.98 12.73
C GLY A 235 21.95 7.11 13.04
N GLN A 236 20.64 6.87 13.02
CA GLN A 236 19.65 7.91 13.35
C GLN A 236 19.79 8.36 14.81
N PRO A 237 20.01 9.67 15.09
CA PRO A 237 20.21 10.17 16.46
C PRO A 237 19.03 9.82 17.38
N GLY A 238 19.36 9.26 18.55
CA GLY A 238 18.39 8.90 19.57
C GLY A 238 17.76 7.51 19.42
N TYR A 239 18.19 6.72 18.43
CA TYR A 239 17.65 5.39 18.19
C TYR A 239 18.75 4.33 18.09
N ASN A 240 18.43 3.11 18.51
CA ASN A 240 19.26 1.93 18.30
C ASN A 240 18.71 1.12 17.13
N GLY A 241 19.62 0.52 16.34
CA GLY A 241 19.26 -0.32 15.20
C GLY A 241 18.78 0.47 13.96
N PHE A 242 18.38 -0.25 12.95
CA PHE A 242 18.03 0.32 11.66
C PHE A 242 16.72 1.12 11.70
N ARG A 243 16.73 2.22 10.96
CA ARG A 243 15.56 3.07 10.71
C ARG A 243 15.44 3.36 9.23
N ALA A 244 14.25 3.17 8.68
CA ALA A 244 13.94 3.56 7.32
C ALA A 244 14.11 5.07 7.16
N THR A 245 14.94 5.46 6.22
CA THR A 245 15.38 6.83 5.97
C THR A 245 15.30 7.10 4.47
N THR A 246 14.93 8.32 4.08
CA THR A 246 14.97 8.78 2.69
C THR A 246 16.15 9.73 2.47
N ILE A 247 16.81 9.56 1.36
CA ILE A 247 17.89 10.42 0.85
C ILE A 247 17.43 11.00 -0.47
N ARG A 248 17.74 12.27 -0.73
CA ARG A 248 17.25 12.95 -1.94
C ARG A 248 18.23 13.93 -2.57
N CYS A 249 18.04 14.18 -3.82
CA CYS A 249 18.56 15.34 -4.56
C CYS A 249 17.54 15.77 -5.61
N THR A 250 17.72 16.93 -6.20
CA THR A 250 16.93 17.31 -7.38
C THR A 250 17.38 16.52 -8.62
N LEU A 251 16.50 16.35 -9.60
CA LEU A 251 16.85 15.72 -10.89
C LEU A 251 17.95 16.53 -11.62
N GLU A 252 18.00 17.85 -11.44
CA GLU A 252 19.02 18.71 -12.01
C GLU A 252 20.39 18.49 -11.36
N ASP A 253 20.44 18.37 -10.01
CA ASP A 253 21.67 18.07 -9.27
C ASP A 253 22.23 16.68 -9.61
N ASN A 254 21.34 15.71 -9.76
CA ASN A 254 21.66 14.33 -10.17
C ASN A 254 22.90 13.77 -9.46
N TRP A 255 22.94 13.95 -8.14
CA TRP A 255 24.03 13.49 -7.26
C TRP A 255 25.41 14.12 -7.59
N SER A 256 25.45 15.39 -7.99
CA SER A 256 26.73 16.12 -8.10
C SER A 256 27.45 16.23 -6.76
N HIS A 257 26.71 16.13 -5.66
CA HIS A 257 27.19 16.10 -4.28
C HIS A 257 26.59 14.89 -3.54
N TRP A 258 27.39 14.26 -2.70
CA TRP A 258 26.88 13.19 -1.86
C TRP A 258 26.27 13.72 -0.54
N VAL A 259 25.30 12.98 0.01
CA VAL A 259 24.55 13.36 1.21
C VAL A 259 25.22 12.80 2.45
N ASP A 260 25.70 13.67 3.33
CA ASP A 260 26.34 13.30 4.58
C ASP A 260 25.33 13.08 5.73
N ALA A 261 25.86 12.79 6.92
CA ALA A 261 25.08 12.52 8.13
C ALA A 261 24.23 13.70 8.60
N GLY A 262 24.68 14.94 8.33
CA GLY A 262 24.06 16.19 8.79
C GLY A 262 23.20 16.88 7.74
N SER A 263 23.15 16.35 6.52
CA SER A 263 22.40 16.96 5.44
C SER A 263 20.88 17.01 5.70
N PRO A 264 20.22 18.12 5.36
CA PRO A 264 18.75 18.21 5.37
C PRO A 264 18.09 17.29 4.35
N ASP A 265 18.85 16.79 3.37
CA ASP A 265 18.39 15.84 2.35
C ASP A 265 18.32 14.39 2.85
N ARG A 266 18.68 14.16 4.10
CA ARG A 266 18.51 12.91 4.84
C ARG A 266 17.33 13.05 5.79
N SER A 267 16.26 12.31 5.61
CA SER A 267 15.04 12.42 6.42
C SER A 267 14.57 11.06 6.95
N LYS A 268 14.19 11.01 8.23
CA LYS A 268 13.48 9.85 8.78
C LYS A 268 12.16 9.68 8.02
N MET A 269 11.84 8.45 7.66
CA MET A 269 10.58 8.11 7.02
C MET A 269 9.40 8.28 7.96
N LEU A 270 9.45 7.61 9.11
CA LEU A 270 8.40 7.60 10.09
C LEU A 270 8.57 8.75 11.07
N VAL A 271 7.50 9.45 11.39
CA VAL A 271 7.50 10.65 12.24
C VAL A 271 6.74 10.48 13.55
N SER A 272 5.89 9.45 13.68
CA SER A 272 5.17 9.17 14.92
C SER A 272 6.10 8.53 15.95
N SER A 273 5.90 8.84 17.24
CA SER A 273 6.70 8.27 18.32
C SER A 273 6.50 6.75 18.46
N ALA A 274 5.31 6.25 18.14
CA ALA A 274 5.01 4.82 18.16
C ALA A 274 5.82 4.06 17.10
N ASP A 275 5.88 4.60 15.88
CA ASP A 275 6.63 3.98 14.77
C ASP A 275 8.16 4.06 14.98
N LEU A 276 8.64 5.06 15.74
CA LEU A 276 10.06 5.27 16.00
C LEU A 276 10.62 4.40 17.13
N SER A 277 9.77 3.71 17.91
CA SER A 277 10.22 2.82 18.98
C SER A 277 10.82 1.50 18.48
N HIS A 278 10.41 1.06 17.28
CA HIS A 278 10.76 -0.24 16.70
C HIS A 278 11.75 -0.14 15.55
N ILE A 279 12.50 -1.22 15.29
CA ILE A 279 13.35 -1.34 14.11
C ILE A 279 12.51 -1.29 12.84
N SER A 280 13.00 -0.55 11.83
CA SER A 280 12.44 -0.52 10.47
C SER A 280 13.58 -0.68 9.45
N ALA A 281 13.80 -1.91 8.98
CA ALA A 281 14.90 -2.31 8.11
C ALA A 281 14.41 -2.70 6.71
N GLY A 282 15.31 -2.70 5.73
CA GLY A 282 15.02 -3.11 4.36
C GLY A 282 13.86 -2.34 3.70
N PRO A 283 13.84 -1.01 3.74
CA PRO A 283 12.73 -0.24 3.16
C PRO A 283 12.71 -0.36 1.63
N TYR A 284 11.50 -0.35 1.06
CA TYR A 284 11.28 -0.42 -0.38
C TYR A 284 10.19 0.56 -0.79
N ILE A 285 10.45 1.47 -1.73
CA ILE A 285 9.55 2.56 -2.09
C ILE A 285 9.03 2.47 -3.53
N ARG A 286 7.80 2.94 -3.74
CA ARG A 286 7.17 3.11 -5.07
C ARG A 286 6.24 4.32 -5.07
N LYS A 287 5.88 4.78 -6.27
CA LYS A 287 4.84 5.81 -6.47
C LYS A 287 3.48 5.15 -6.61
N LEU A 288 2.47 5.80 -6.06
CA LEU A 288 1.06 5.50 -6.31
C LEU A 288 0.55 6.30 -7.52
N PRO A 289 -0.46 5.81 -8.26
CA PRO A 289 -0.99 6.53 -9.44
C PRO A 289 -1.51 7.95 -9.14
N GLY A 290 -1.91 8.22 -7.91
CA GLY A 290 -2.36 9.52 -7.43
C GLY A 290 -1.24 10.52 -7.07
N GLY A 291 0.03 10.15 -7.31
CA GLY A 291 1.20 10.96 -6.98
C GLY A 291 1.75 10.73 -5.57
N GLU A 292 0.96 10.22 -4.63
CA GLU A 292 1.46 9.78 -3.32
C GLU A 292 2.52 8.69 -3.47
N THR A 293 3.24 8.40 -2.40
CA THR A 293 4.25 7.35 -2.38
C THR A 293 3.88 6.27 -1.37
N VAL A 294 4.34 5.06 -1.58
CA VAL A 294 4.20 3.95 -0.63
C VAL A 294 5.57 3.39 -0.31
N MET A 295 5.82 3.12 0.95
CA MET A 295 7.03 2.46 1.43
C MET A 295 6.66 1.23 2.24
N SER A 296 7.36 0.12 1.99
CA SER A 296 7.33 -1.04 2.87
C SER A 296 8.65 -1.18 3.63
N TRP A 297 8.63 -1.88 4.74
CA TRP A 297 9.81 -2.27 5.51
C TRP A 297 9.53 -3.55 6.30
N MET A 298 10.58 -4.17 6.79
CA MET A 298 10.47 -5.22 7.81
C MET A 298 10.91 -4.68 9.17
N GLY A 299 10.27 -5.13 10.24
CA GLY A 299 10.61 -4.61 11.55
C GLY A 299 9.89 -5.27 12.71
N GLU A 300 10.17 -4.73 13.86
CA GLU A 300 9.56 -5.11 15.12
C GLU A 300 8.19 -4.48 15.29
N CYS A 301 7.38 -5.05 16.16
CA CYS A 301 6.15 -4.47 16.69
C CYS A 301 5.96 -4.97 18.14
N ASP A 302 4.96 -4.43 18.83
CA ASP A 302 4.65 -4.81 20.22
C ASP A 302 4.60 -6.34 20.40
N GLY A 303 5.37 -6.83 21.36
CA GLY A 303 5.46 -8.25 21.71
C GLY A 303 6.52 -9.06 20.97
N ILE A 304 7.21 -8.46 19.98
CA ILE A 304 8.35 -9.09 19.31
C ILE A 304 9.65 -8.29 19.42
N ASP A 305 9.65 -7.21 20.20
CA ASP A 305 10.83 -6.37 20.41
C ASP A 305 12.03 -7.19 20.91
N GLY A 306 13.17 -6.99 20.26
CA GLY A 306 14.42 -7.66 20.60
C GLY A 306 14.49 -9.15 20.26
N LYS A 307 13.47 -9.74 19.62
CA LYS A 307 13.49 -11.14 19.17
C LYS A 307 14.35 -11.36 17.92
N GLY A 308 14.60 -10.29 17.17
CA GLY A 308 15.43 -10.31 15.97
C GLY A 308 14.67 -10.65 14.68
N ILE A 309 15.41 -10.65 13.57
CA ILE A 309 14.87 -10.70 12.20
C ILE A 309 13.98 -11.90 11.89
N ASP A 310 14.15 -13.00 12.59
CA ASP A 310 13.33 -14.22 12.42
C ASP A 310 11.89 -14.06 12.91
N TYR A 311 11.58 -12.91 13.52
CA TYR A 311 10.26 -12.57 14.02
C TYR A 311 9.71 -11.27 13.40
N TYR A 312 10.45 -10.62 12.50
CA TYR A 312 10.03 -9.34 11.92
C TYR A 312 8.76 -9.49 11.08
N HIS A 313 7.92 -8.47 11.16
CA HIS A 313 6.73 -8.33 10.35
C HIS A 313 6.99 -7.39 9.17
N HIS A 314 6.15 -7.48 8.15
CA HIS A 314 6.21 -6.61 6.98
C HIS A 314 5.14 -5.53 7.08
N PHE A 315 5.58 -4.28 7.00
CA PHE A 315 4.76 -3.09 7.14
C PHE A 315 4.73 -2.29 5.86
N VAL A 316 3.71 -1.43 5.74
CA VAL A 316 3.62 -0.37 4.74
C VAL A 316 3.15 0.92 5.38
N ALA A 317 3.54 2.05 4.76
CA ALA A 317 2.99 3.38 5.06
C ALA A 317 2.89 4.20 3.78
N VAL A 318 2.02 5.21 3.78
CA VAL A 318 1.80 6.10 2.63
C VAL A 318 2.42 7.46 2.91
N GLY A 319 3.32 7.88 2.03
CA GLY A 319 3.97 9.19 2.02
C GLY A 319 3.25 10.17 1.09
N ASP A 320 3.57 11.45 1.22
CA ASP A 320 3.12 12.46 0.26
C ASP A 320 3.83 12.33 -1.11
N ALA A 321 3.50 13.23 -2.03
CA ALA A 321 4.09 13.24 -3.38
C ALA A 321 5.59 13.53 -3.37
N ASP A 322 6.11 14.14 -2.30
CA ASP A 322 7.53 14.40 -2.13
C ASP A 322 8.27 13.27 -1.39
N CYS A 323 7.62 12.11 -1.21
CA CYS A 323 8.16 10.99 -0.48
C CYS A 323 8.58 11.36 0.95
N ARG A 324 7.68 12.06 1.66
CA ARG A 324 7.81 12.54 3.04
C ARG A 324 6.56 12.22 3.84
N ASN A 325 6.57 12.51 5.15
CA ASN A 325 5.40 12.47 6.02
C ASN A 325 4.63 11.14 5.93
N PHE A 326 5.33 10.04 5.98
CA PHE A 326 4.72 8.71 5.91
C PHE A 326 3.79 8.46 7.09
N ARG A 327 2.58 8.04 6.78
CA ARG A 327 1.46 7.83 7.71
C ARG A 327 0.68 6.57 7.34
N CYS A 328 -0.35 6.27 8.11
CA CYS A 328 -1.24 5.12 7.88
C CYS A 328 -0.49 3.79 7.86
N THR A 329 0.46 3.63 8.78
CA THR A 329 1.20 2.38 8.95
C THR A 329 0.24 1.23 9.23
N ASN A 330 0.39 0.15 8.47
CA ASN A 330 -0.27 -1.11 8.76
C ASN A 330 0.59 -2.33 8.36
N HIS A 331 0.20 -3.49 8.87
CA HIS A 331 0.76 -4.77 8.44
C HIS A 331 0.26 -5.11 7.04
N SER A 332 1.12 -5.59 6.15
CA SER A 332 0.66 -6.13 4.87
C SER A 332 0.19 -7.57 4.98
N PHE A 333 0.83 -8.36 5.85
CA PHE A 333 0.46 -9.76 6.09
C PHE A 333 0.03 -9.97 7.53
N TYR A 334 -0.95 -10.83 7.74
CA TYR A 334 -1.12 -11.43 9.06
C TYR A 334 -0.01 -12.45 9.29
N VAL A 335 0.75 -12.26 10.35
CA VAL A 335 1.83 -13.16 10.76
C VAL A 335 1.41 -13.84 12.07
N PRO A 336 1.22 -15.17 12.08
CA PRO A 336 0.92 -15.91 13.30
C PRO A 336 2.05 -15.79 14.33
N GLU A 337 1.74 -16.03 15.60
CA GLU A 337 2.74 -16.06 16.66
C GLU A 337 3.89 -17.03 16.32
N GLY A 338 5.13 -16.56 16.43
CA GLY A 338 6.34 -17.30 16.08
C GLY A 338 6.65 -17.34 14.57
N GLY A 339 5.83 -16.69 13.74
CA GLY A 339 6.10 -16.53 12.32
C GLY A 339 6.92 -15.28 11.99
N ARG A 340 7.17 -15.08 10.70
CA ARG A 340 7.82 -13.87 10.15
C ARG A 340 7.25 -13.47 8.81
N ALA A 341 7.48 -12.21 8.42
CA ALA A 341 7.37 -11.70 7.06
C ALA A 341 8.50 -10.69 6.85
N SER A 342 9.52 -11.05 6.11
CA SER A 342 10.77 -10.27 6.01
C SER A 342 11.35 -10.26 4.60
N TRP A 343 12.36 -9.43 4.37
CA TRP A 343 13.07 -9.25 3.10
C TRP A 343 12.13 -8.93 1.93
N GLY A 344 11.09 -8.16 2.25
CA GLY A 344 10.00 -7.88 1.34
C GLY A 344 10.25 -6.72 0.37
N SER A 345 9.22 -6.44 -0.40
CA SER A 345 9.12 -5.30 -1.30
C SER A 345 7.67 -4.87 -1.46
N VAL A 346 7.47 -3.68 -1.99
CA VAL A 346 6.17 -3.19 -2.45
C VAL A 346 6.25 -2.84 -3.93
N ASN A 347 5.22 -3.15 -4.68
CA ASN A 347 5.07 -2.72 -6.06
C ASN A 347 3.67 -2.18 -6.33
N VAL A 348 3.52 -1.42 -7.41
CA VAL A 348 2.25 -0.82 -7.83
C VAL A 348 2.11 -1.08 -9.32
N ASP A 349 0.98 -1.64 -9.73
CA ASP A 349 0.68 -1.84 -11.15
C ASP A 349 -0.05 -0.62 -11.77
N ASN A 350 -0.23 -0.66 -13.08
CA ASN A 350 -0.91 0.40 -13.82
C ASN A 350 -2.41 0.51 -13.52
N SER A 351 -3.00 -0.52 -12.91
CA SER A 351 -4.40 -0.51 -12.43
C SER A 351 -4.53 0.16 -11.06
N GLY A 352 -3.41 0.43 -10.38
CA GLY A 352 -3.38 0.99 -9.04
C GLY A 352 -3.47 -0.03 -7.91
N TYR A 353 -3.32 -1.32 -8.20
CA TYR A 353 -3.11 -2.32 -7.16
C TYR A 353 -1.73 -2.16 -6.54
N VAL A 354 -1.70 -2.29 -5.22
CA VAL A 354 -0.47 -2.33 -4.42
C VAL A 354 -0.19 -3.78 -4.06
N TYR A 355 0.99 -4.26 -4.39
CA TYR A 355 1.43 -5.62 -4.06
C TYR A 355 2.49 -5.56 -2.98
N ALA A 356 2.27 -6.22 -1.86
CA ALA A 356 3.34 -6.51 -0.92
C ALA A 356 3.84 -7.93 -1.15
N VAL A 357 5.17 -8.08 -1.17
CA VAL A 357 5.88 -9.35 -1.33
C VAL A 357 6.74 -9.56 -0.10
N ALA A 358 6.77 -10.74 0.47
CA ALA A 358 7.70 -11.08 1.54
C ALA A 358 8.02 -12.58 1.56
N GLY A 359 9.18 -12.92 2.10
CA GLY A 359 9.46 -14.26 2.62
C GLY A 359 8.69 -14.43 3.92
N THR A 360 7.70 -15.30 3.96
CA THR A 360 6.78 -15.37 5.10
C THR A 360 6.27 -16.76 5.41
N TYR A 361 5.89 -16.96 6.67
CA TYR A 361 5.04 -18.07 7.14
C TYR A 361 3.55 -17.72 7.15
N ALA A 362 3.15 -16.56 6.64
CA ALA A 362 1.74 -16.19 6.52
C ALA A 362 0.95 -17.24 5.73
N GLY A 363 -0.32 -17.44 6.10
CA GLY A 363 -1.16 -18.47 5.49
C GLY A 363 -0.90 -19.91 5.95
N GLY A 364 -0.17 -20.11 7.07
CA GLY A 364 0.00 -21.42 7.73
C GLY A 364 0.91 -22.40 6.95
N GLN A 365 1.82 -21.89 6.13
CA GLN A 365 2.68 -22.69 5.25
C GLN A 365 4.17 -22.59 5.65
N THR A 366 4.98 -23.52 5.13
CA THR A 366 6.44 -23.44 5.20
C THR A 366 6.94 -22.14 4.54
N GLU A 367 8.07 -21.62 5.02
CA GLU A 367 8.69 -20.41 4.50
C GLU A 367 8.82 -20.40 2.97
N GLY A 368 8.46 -19.27 2.37
CA GLY A 368 8.56 -19.04 0.94
C GLY A 368 8.04 -17.64 0.59
N ASN A 369 8.22 -17.24 -0.66
CA ASN A 369 7.69 -15.96 -1.11
C ASN A 369 6.16 -15.99 -1.20
N ALA A 370 5.53 -14.97 -0.65
CA ALA A 370 4.10 -14.75 -0.76
C ALA A 370 3.81 -13.32 -1.24
N VAL A 371 2.65 -13.16 -1.85
CA VAL A 371 2.12 -11.89 -2.33
C VAL A 371 0.76 -11.66 -1.71
N ILE A 372 0.50 -10.43 -1.29
CA ILE A 372 -0.83 -9.92 -0.99
C ILE A 372 -1.10 -8.69 -1.82
N ARG A 373 -2.34 -8.50 -2.24
CA ARG A 373 -2.77 -7.39 -3.07
C ARG A 373 -3.68 -6.46 -2.28
N GLY A 374 -3.51 -5.15 -2.46
CA GLY A 374 -4.32 -4.13 -1.81
C GLY A 374 -4.57 -2.94 -2.72
N ARG A 375 -5.27 -1.94 -2.17
CA ARG A 375 -5.53 -0.66 -2.82
C ARG A 375 -5.26 0.49 -1.89
N ALA A 376 -4.78 1.59 -2.49
CA ALA A 376 -4.63 2.86 -1.80
C ALA A 376 -5.91 3.68 -1.99
N LEU A 377 -6.69 3.88 -0.93
CA LEU A 377 -7.94 4.64 -0.96
C LEU A 377 -7.90 5.78 0.07
N LYS A 378 -8.36 6.96 -0.31
CA LYS A 378 -8.55 8.11 0.59
C LYS A 378 -9.86 8.04 1.34
N GLY A 379 -10.86 7.42 0.75
CA GLY A 379 -12.22 7.30 1.28
C GLY A 379 -13.01 6.21 0.57
N PHE A 380 -14.29 6.19 0.87
CA PHE A 380 -15.25 5.23 0.36
C PHE A 380 -16.37 5.95 -0.39
N GLU A 381 -17.02 5.23 -1.28
CA GLU A 381 -18.21 5.66 -1.98
C GLU A 381 -19.40 4.79 -1.59
N ALA A 382 -20.56 5.39 -1.38
CA ALA A 382 -21.83 4.71 -1.27
C ALA A 382 -22.62 4.98 -2.56
N PRO A 383 -22.69 4.04 -3.51
CA PRO A 383 -23.55 4.16 -4.69
C PRO A 383 -25.02 4.25 -4.31
N TYR A 384 -25.83 4.88 -5.18
CA TYR A 384 -27.27 4.91 -5.00
C TYR A 384 -27.89 3.55 -5.31
N GLY A 385 -28.65 3.00 -4.39
CA GLY A 385 -29.35 1.73 -4.55
C GLY A 385 -29.94 1.21 -3.24
N THR A 386 -31.05 0.48 -3.36
CA THR A 386 -31.75 -0.14 -2.23
C THR A 386 -31.47 -1.65 -2.22
N PRO A 387 -30.68 -2.16 -1.29
CA PRO A 387 -30.37 -3.59 -1.21
C PRO A 387 -31.55 -4.37 -0.58
N THR A 388 -31.59 -5.68 -0.81
CA THR A 388 -32.38 -6.59 0.02
C THR A 388 -31.53 -7.00 1.23
N LEU A 389 -32.03 -6.79 2.43
CA LEU A 389 -31.36 -7.18 3.66
C LEU A 389 -31.85 -8.60 4.05
N ASP A 390 -31.00 -9.62 3.97
CA ASP A 390 -31.34 -11.00 4.31
C ASP A 390 -30.21 -11.77 5.02
N GLY A 391 -29.11 -11.06 5.34
CA GLY A 391 -27.94 -11.63 6.01
C GLY A 391 -27.16 -12.65 5.17
N THR A 392 -27.28 -12.61 3.84
CA THR A 392 -26.58 -13.55 2.96
C THR A 392 -25.16 -13.06 2.68
N PRO A 393 -24.10 -13.89 2.94
CA PRO A 393 -22.75 -13.53 2.57
C PRO A 393 -22.58 -13.44 1.05
N SER A 394 -21.66 -12.61 0.60
CA SER A 394 -21.23 -12.52 -0.82
C SER A 394 -22.31 -12.14 -1.81
N LYS A 395 -23.03 -11.05 -1.57
CA LYS A 395 -24.00 -10.54 -2.52
C LYS A 395 -23.37 -9.66 -3.59
N ASP A 396 -23.75 -9.89 -4.84
CA ASP A 396 -23.28 -9.09 -5.98
C ASP A 396 -23.70 -7.63 -5.87
N ALA A 397 -24.89 -7.34 -5.29
CA ALA A 397 -25.38 -5.97 -5.08
C ALA A 397 -24.41 -5.08 -4.25
N TRP A 398 -23.57 -5.68 -3.43
CA TRP A 398 -22.57 -5.00 -2.61
C TRP A 398 -21.16 -5.01 -3.22
N THR A 399 -21.02 -5.57 -4.42
CA THR A 399 -19.70 -5.78 -5.02
C THR A 399 -19.39 -4.66 -6.00
N TYR A 400 -18.28 -3.97 -5.78
CA TYR A 400 -17.70 -3.02 -6.73
C TYR A 400 -16.93 -3.75 -7.82
N PRO A 401 -16.73 -3.15 -9.00
CA PRO A 401 -15.99 -3.78 -10.11
C PRO A 401 -14.61 -4.29 -9.75
N MET A 402 -14.01 -3.70 -8.70
CA MET A 402 -12.69 -4.07 -8.22
C MET A 402 -12.70 -4.77 -6.85
N GLY A 403 -13.81 -5.33 -6.41
CA GLY A 403 -14.00 -5.98 -5.12
C GLY A 403 -14.39 -5.03 -3.98
N ARG A 404 -14.42 -5.52 -2.75
CA ARG A 404 -14.82 -4.74 -1.56
C ARG A 404 -13.95 -3.50 -1.38
N GLN A 405 -14.54 -2.37 -1.00
CA GLN A 405 -13.79 -1.15 -0.77
C GLN A 405 -12.98 -1.22 0.52
N LEU A 406 -13.64 -1.65 1.61
CA LEU A 406 -12.98 -1.83 2.90
C LEU A 406 -12.72 -3.32 3.12
N THR A 407 -11.44 -3.69 3.21
CA THR A 407 -11.02 -5.03 3.64
C THR A 407 -9.88 -4.88 4.63
N MET A 408 -9.97 -5.55 5.78
CA MET A 408 -8.97 -5.52 6.86
C MET A 408 -8.77 -6.93 7.42
N GLY A 409 -7.76 -7.13 8.28
CA GLY A 409 -7.51 -8.40 8.94
C GLY A 409 -6.03 -8.72 9.15
N SER A 410 -5.15 -7.83 8.75
CA SER A 410 -3.71 -8.05 8.85
C SER A 410 -3.16 -7.97 10.27
N GLN A 411 -3.90 -7.37 11.21
CA GLN A 411 -3.51 -7.27 12.61
C GLN A 411 -3.99 -8.48 13.42
N THR A 412 -5.23 -8.90 13.21
CA THR A 412 -5.89 -9.94 14.04
C THR A 412 -5.91 -11.32 13.37
N GLY A 413 -5.74 -11.38 12.05
CA GLY A 413 -5.98 -12.57 11.24
C GLY A 413 -7.45 -12.81 10.92
N ASN A 414 -8.35 -11.94 11.38
CA ASN A 414 -9.76 -11.98 11.06
C ASN A 414 -10.00 -11.19 9.78
N ARG A 415 -10.40 -11.85 8.72
CA ARG A 415 -10.84 -11.16 7.52
C ARG A 415 -12.12 -10.40 7.80
N PHE A 416 -12.08 -9.10 7.62
CA PHE A 416 -13.22 -8.22 7.74
C PHE A 416 -13.42 -7.44 6.44
N GLU A 417 -14.64 -7.42 5.95
CA GLU A 417 -15.03 -6.71 4.72
C GLU A 417 -16.24 -5.82 5.01
N MET A 418 -16.29 -4.66 4.37
CA MET A 418 -17.43 -3.76 4.46
C MET A 418 -17.62 -2.96 3.16
N ASP A 419 -18.88 -2.70 2.82
CA ASP A 419 -19.32 -1.86 1.72
C ASP A 419 -20.54 -1.04 2.10
N PHE A 420 -20.87 -0.03 1.28
CA PHE A 420 -21.91 0.95 1.54
C PHE A 420 -22.78 1.15 0.31
N LEU A 421 -24.06 1.40 0.53
CA LEU A 421 -25.03 1.88 -0.44
C LEU A 421 -25.89 2.96 0.22
N TYR A 422 -26.66 3.72 -0.56
CA TYR A 422 -27.66 4.63 -0.01
C TYR A 422 -28.86 4.76 -0.94
N ASP A 423 -30.00 5.16 -0.35
CA ASP A 423 -31.14 5.68 -1.08
C ASP A 423 -31.71 6.94 -0.39
N ASP A 424 -32.86 7.42 -0.83
CA ASP A 424 -33.48 8.61 -0.27
C ASP A 424 -33.87 8.50 1.21
N GLN A 425 -33.93 7.27 1.74
CA GLN A 425 -34.40 6.99 3.09
C GLN A 425 -33.28 6.58 4.04
N ASN A 426 -32.27 5.85 3.54
CA ASN A 426 -31.30 5.17 4.37
C ASN A 426 -29.87 5.25 3.81
N LEU A 427 -28.89 5.22 4.72
CA LEU A 427 -27.55 4.72 4.48
C LEU A 427 -27.53 3.23 4.80
N TYR A 428 -27.07 2.42 3.87
CA TYR A 428 -26.93 0.97 4.01
C TYR A 428 -25.46 0.57 4.19
N PHE A 429 -25.24 -0.49 4.94
CA PHE A 429 -23.95 -1.12 5.01
C PHE A 429 -24.04 -2.65 4.96
N TYR A 430 -23.06 -3.25 4.36
CA TYR A 430 -22.76 -4.68 4.44
C TYR A 430 -21.49 -4.85 5.23
N ALA A 431 -21.44 -5.81 6.15
CA ALA A 431 -20.22 -6.20 6.86
C ALA A 431 -20.13 -7.72 6.96
N TYR A 432 -18.97 -8.26 6.65
CA TYR A 432 -18.66 -9.68 6.76
C TYR A 432 -17.37 -9.85 7.57
N ALA A 433 -17.44 -10.62 8.64
CA ALA A 433 -16.29 -10.89 9.49
C ALA A 433 -16.08 -12.40 9.63
N VAL A 434 -14.89 -12.86 9.29
CA VAL A 434 -14.41 -14.20 9.63
C VAL A 434 -13.79 -14.14 11.01
N ASP A 435 -14.33 -14.91 11.94
CA ASP A 435 -13.89 -14.94 13.31
C ASP A 435 -13.86 -16.41 13.79
N PRO A 436 -12.72 -16.94 14.21
CA PRO A 436 -12.60 -18.34 14.63
C PRO A 436 -13.27 -18.65 15.97
N GLU A 437 -13.59 -17.64 16.80
CA GLU A 437 -14.09 -17.81 18.16
C GLU A 437 -15.19 -16.78 18.51
N ILE A 438 -16.33 -16.84 17.83
CA ILE A 438 -17.42 -15.87 18.04
C ILE A 438 -18.03 -15.99 19.42
N ARG A 439 -18.03 -14.88 20.18
CA ARG A 439 -18.55 -14.77 21.55
C ARG A 439 -19.86 -13.98 21.58
N LEU A 440 -20.97 -14.67 21.80
CA LEU A 440 -22.32 -14.09 21.84
C LEU A 440 -22.82 -13.81 23.27
N GLU A 441 -22.35 -14.56 24.25
CA GLU A 441 -22.92 -14.57 25.60
C GLU A 441 -22.16 -13.70 26.62
N GLU A 442 -21.12 -13.02 26.20
CA GLU A 442 -20.35 -12.15 27.09
C GLU A 442 -21.17 -10.90 27.44
N PRO A 443 -21.30 -10.56 28.75
CA PRO A 443 -22.07 -9.39 29.18
C PRO A 443 -21.40 -8.04 28.75
N ILE A 444 -20.07 -8.08 28.58
CA ILE A 444 -19.24 -6.94 28.19
C ILE A 444 -18.27 -7.40 27.08
N ASP A 445 -17.92 -6.53 26.16
CA ASP A 445 -16.95 -6.78 25.09
C ASP A 445 -17.34 -7.92 24.14
N LYS A 446 -18.60 -7.98 23.74
CA LYS A 446 -19.10 -8.92 22.72
C LYS A 446 -18.44 -8.68 21.37
N ASP A 447 -18.36 -9.72 20.56
CA ASP A 447 -17.95 -9.58 19.16
C ASP A 447 -18.95 -8.75 18.37
N GLY A 448 -18.43 -8.00 17.43
CA GLY A 448 -19.23 -7.12 16.60
C GLY A 448 -18.43 -6.03 15.92
N ILE A 449 -19.12 -5.05 15.40
CA ILE A 449 -18.50 -3.91 14.73
C ILE A 449 -18.93 -2.59 15.38
N PHE A 450 -17.98 -1.69 15.46
CA PHE A 450 -18.26 -0.27 15.66
C PHE A 450 -18.28 0.43 14.30
N LEU A 451 -19.25 1.30 14.14
CA LEU A 451 -19.39 2.20 13.00
C LEU A 451 -19.54 3.62 13.51
N TRP A 452 -18.61 4.49 13.15
CA TRP A 452 -18.68 5.91 13.46
C TRP A 452 -18.96 6.69 12.19
N LEU A 453 -19.86 7.66 12.27
CA LEU A 453 -20.24 8.53 11.17
C LEU A 453 -20.13 10.00 11.62
N ASP A 454 -19.49 10.83 10.84
CA ASP A 454 -19.54 12.28 10.89
C ASP A 454 -20.35 12.76 9.69
N VAL A 455 -21.67 12.80 9.86
CA VAL A 455 -22.61 13.15 8.79
C VAL A 455 -22.61 14.66 8.53
N ALA A 456 -22.32 15.45 9.56
CA ALA A 456 -22.24 16.90 9.46
C ALA A 456 -20.91 17.40 8.85
N GLY A 457 -19.92 16.53 8.66
CA GLY A 457 -18.59 16.89 8.17
C GLY A 457 -17.84 17.82 9.11
N CYS A 458 -17.96 17.57 10.43
CA CYS A 458 -17.38 18.42 11.48
C CYS A 458 -15.85 18.49 11.39
N CYS A 459 -15.21 17.37 11.02
CA CYS A 459 -13.76 17.28 10.92
C CYS A 459 -13.04 17.77 12.19
N ASP A 460 -13.43 17.22 13.36
CA ASP A 460 -13.03 17.72 14.68
C ASP A 460 -12.22 16.68 15.48
N THR A 461 -11.53 17.14 16.51
CA THR A 461 -10.81 16.28 17.48
C THR A 461 -11.77 15.58 18.43
N TYR A 462 -12.93 16.16 18.69
CA TYR A 462 -13.88 15.67 19.66
C TYR A 462 -15.23 15.37 19.02
N PRO A 463 -16.03 14.44 19.60
CA PRO A 463 -17.37 14.12 19.12
C PRO A 463 -18.31 15.31 19.15
N GLN A 464 -18.66 15.84 17.98
CA GLN A 464 -19.56 16.98 17.77
C GLN A 464 -21.00 16.53 17.48
N LYS A 465 -21.97 17.47 17.55
CA LYS A 465 -23.31 17.23 17.04
C LYS A 465 -23.26 16.87 15.56
N GLY A 466 -24.00 15.85 15.16
CA GLY A 466 -23.95 15.29 13.80
C GLY A 466 -22.90 14.19 13.65
N MET A 467 -22.23 13.83 14.74
CA MET A 467 -21.41 12.62 14.80
C MET A 467 -22.13 11.52 15.57
N PHE A 468 -22.02 10.29 15.10
CA PHE A 468 -22.70 9.11 15.63
C PHE A 468 -21.71 7.96 15.81
N LYS A 469 -21.91 7.16 16.86
CA LYS A 469 -21.18 5.92 17.11
C LYS A 469 -22.19 4.80 17.31
N PHE A 470 -22.20 3.85 16.39
CA PHE A 470 -23.01 2.64 16.49
C PHE A 470 -22.16 1.47 16.93
N PHE A 471 -22.82 0.51 17.59
CA PHE A 471 -22.29 -0.84 17.79
C PHE A 471 -23.32 -1.84 17.32
N PHE A 472 -22.89 -2.78 16.47
CA PHE A 472 -23.67 -3.90 15.97
C PHE A 472 -23.03 -5.18 16.50
N GLY A 473 -23.69 -5.81 17.47
CA GLY A 473 -23.20 -7.01 18.12
C GLY A 473 -23.57 -8.28 17.37
N ALA A 474 -22.67 -9.24 17.32
CA ALA A 474 -22.95 -10.56 16.74
C ALA A 474 -24.14 -11.26 17.42
N ASP A 475 -24.45 -10.94 18.67
CA ASP A 475 -25.66 -11.39 19.39
C ASP A 475 -26.96 -10.71 18.91
N GLY A 476 -26.86 -9.63 18.15
CA GLY A 476 -27.97 -8.81 17.64
C GLY A 476 -28.23 -7.53 18.42
N THR A 477 -27.40 -7.22 19.38
CA THR A 477 -27.46 -5.92 20.08
C THR A 477 -27.15 -4.80 19.07
N ILE A 478 -27.99 -3.77 19.05
CA ILE A 478 -27.70 -2.51 18.34
C ILE A 478 -27.74 -1.41 19.38
N SER A 479 -26.68 -0.62 19.48
CA SER A 479 -26.66 0.57 20.32
C SER A 479 -26.03 1.74 19.60
N MET A 480 -26.37 2.95 20.04
CA MET A 480 -25.90 4.21 19.45
C MET A 480 -25.51 5.20 20.54
N ARG A 481 -24.49 6.02 20.24
CA ARG A 481 -24.17 7.24 20.99
C ARG A 481 -24.07 8.40 20.03
N ARG A 482 -24.45 9.60 20.49
CA ARG A 482 -24.34 10.86 19.73
C ARG A 482 -23.21 11.71 20.29
N GLY A 483 -22.58 12.50 19.45
CA GLY A 483 -21.63 13.52 19.88
C GLY A 483 -22.34 14.69 20.54
N GLU A 484 -21.78 15.18 21.65
CA GLU A 484 -22.32 16.27 22.47
C GLU A 484 -21.54 17.59 22.34
N GLY A 485 -20.48 17.61 21.52
CA GLY A 485 -19.62 18.78 21.30
C GLY A 485 -18.20 18.62 21.83
N ASN A 486 -17.94 17.71 22.77
CA ASN A 486 -16.59 17.40 23.26
C ASN A 486 -16.41 15.94 23.70
N ARG A 487 -17.47 15.17 23.68
CA ARG A 487 -17.49 13.75 24.10
C ARG A 487 -18.65 13.03 23.43
N TRP A 488 -18.60 11.71 23.47
CA TRP A 488 -19.77 10.87 23.22
C TRP A 488 -20.74 10.96 24.39
N GLN A 489 -22.04 10.90 24.09
CA GLN A 489 -23.09 10.79 25.08
C GLN A 489 -22.79 9.61 26.04
N ALA A 490 -23.02 9.82 27.34
CA ALA A 490 -22.68 8.84 28.36
C ALA A 490 -23.57 7.58 28.27
N GLU A 491 -24.84 7.77 27.99
CA GLU A 491 -25.83 6.70 27.87
C GLU A 491 -25.87 6.17 26.43
N GLU A 492 -26.05 4.85 26.29
CA GLU A 492 -26.35 4.21 25.01
C GLU A 492 -27.85 4.36 24.73
N LEU A 493 -28.17 4.69 23.49
CA LEU A 493 -29.54 4.79 23.01
C LEU A 493 -29.87 3.53 22.18
N ASP A 494 -31.14 3.12 22.26
CA ASP A 494 -31.72 2.24 21.25
C ASP A 494 -32.03 3.10 20.01
N PRO A 495 -31.40 2.86 18.85
CA PRO A 495 -31.64 3.67 17.65
C PRO A 495 -32.90 3.20 16.95
N GLU A 496 -34.07 3.66 17.41
CA GLU A 496 -35.38 3.35 16.82
C GLU A 496 -35.36 3.56 15.29
N GLY A 497 -35.77 2.53 14.54
CA GLY A 497 -35.81 2.55 13.07
C GLY A 497 -34.53 2.03 12.39
N VAL A 498 -33.42 1.84 13.09
CA VAL A 498 -32.26 1.14 12.51
C VAL A 498 -32.58 -0.36 12.42
N VAL A 499 -32.40 -0.90 11.24
CA VAL A 499 -32.58 -2.33 10.96
C VAL A 499 -31.22 -2.95 10.68
N CYS A 500 -30.97 -4.13 11.21
CA CYS A 500 -29.79 -4.92 10.90
C CYS A 500 -30.15 -6.40 10.82
N GLU A 501 -30.22 -6.93 9.61
CA GLU A 501 -30.31 -8.35 9.38
C GLU A 501 -28.95 -8.99 9.60
N LYS A 502 -28.94 -10.13 10.28
CA LYS A 502 -27.70 -10.82 10.63
C LYS A 502 -27.76 -12.30 10.35
N ARG A 503 -26.59 -12.83 10.02
CA ARG A 503 -26.36 -14.27 10.02
C ARG A 503 -25.08 -14.58 10.79
N VAL A 504 -25.16 -15.45 11.77
CA VAL A 504 -24.02 -15.87 12.59
C VAL A 504 -23.82 -17.37 12.43
N SER A 505 -22.59 -17.77 12.16
CA SER A 505 -22.16 -19.16 12.09
C SER A 505 -21.08 -19.41 13.14
N LYS A 506 -20.45 -20.58 13.11
CA LYS A 506 -19.34 -20.91 14.04
C LYS A 506 -18.04 -20.13 13.75
N ARG A 507 -17.89 -19.55 12.55
CA ARG A 507 -16.62 -18.97 12.07
C ARG A 507 -16.78 -17.65 11.36
N PHE A 508 -18.00 -17.14 11.24
CA PHE A 508 -18.24 -15.85 10.60
C PHE A 508 -19.57 -15.27 11.07
N TYR A 509 -19.68 -13.97 10.96
CA TYR A 509 -20.95 -13.26 11.01
C TYR A 509 -21.09 -12.28 9.87
N VAL A 510 -22.32 -12.02 9.46
CA VAL A 510 -22.72 -11.05 8.44
C VAL A 510 -23.70 -10.08 9.06
N PHE A 511 -23.54 -8.81 8.71
CA PHE A 511 -24.52 -7.76 8.98
C PHE A 511 -24.91 -7.10 7.66
N GLU A 512 -26.20 -6.87 7.49
CA GLU A 512 -26.75 -5.98 6.47
C GLU A 512 -27.64 -4.98 7.18
N GLY A 513 -27.21 -3.73 7.25
CA GLY A 513 -27.90 -2.70 8.02
C GLY A 513 -28.44 -1.57 7.17
N ALA A 514 -29.57 -1.03 7.63
CA ALA A 514 -30.17 0.21 7.14
C ALA A 514 -30.22 1.22 8.29
N ILE A 515 -29.61 2.36 8.12
CA ILE A 515 -29.60 3.47 9.06
C ILE A 515 -30.41 4.61 8.43
N PRO A 516 -31.63 4.89 8.90
CA PRO A 516 -32.44 5.97 8.37
C PRO A 516 -31.76 7.32 8.49
N TRP A 517 -31.85 8.16 7.45
CA TRP A 517 -31.30 9.50 7.50
C TRP A 517 -31.88 10.33 8.66
N SER A 518 -33.12 10.07 9.04
CA SER A 518 -33.75 10.70 10.20
C SER A 518 -33.06 10.40 11.53
N VAL A 519 -32.52 9.19 11.71
CA VAL A 519 -31.71 8.81 12.89
C VAL A 519 -30.40 9.59 12.91
N LEU A 520 -29.86 9.89 11.73
CA LEU A 520 -28.65 10.69 11.53
C LEU A 520 -28.93 12.22 11.55
N GLY A 521 -30.17 12.62 11.85
CA GLY A 521 -30.56 14.02 11.97
C GLY A 521 -30.83 14.74 10.64
N GLU A 522 -30.95 13.99 9.56
CA GLU A 522 -31.23 14.50 8.21
C GLU A 522 -32.68 14.21 7.81
N SER A 523 -33.25 15.05 6.94
CA SER A 523 -34.63 14.87 6.42
C SER A 523 -34.70 13.91 5.24
N GLY A 524 -33.59 13.46 4.71
CA GLY A 524 -33.40 12.55 3.57
C GLY A 524 -31.92 12.44 3.28
N ALA A 525 -31.54 11.78 2.18
CA ALA A 525 -30.15 11.66 1.78
C ALA A 525 -29.46 13.04 1.66
N PRO A 526 -28.28 13.23 2.26
CA PRO A 526 -27.49 14.42 2.04
C PRO A 526 -27.14 14.61 0.55
N SER A 527 -26.81 15.85 0.17
CA SER A 527 -26.28 16.12 -1.17
C SER A 527 -25.03 15.28 -1.45
N PRO A 528 -24.87 14.72 -2.65
CA PRO A 528 -23.66 14.01 -3.06
C PRO A 528 -22.36 14.83 -2.89
N ASP A 529 -22.47 16.18 -2.95
CA ASP A 529 -21.32 17.07 -2.71
C ASP A 529 -20.90 17.13 -1.25
N ARG A 530 -21.75 16.68 -0.32
CA ARG A 530 -21.41 16.68 1.11
C ARG A 530 -20.42 15.54 1.39
N ILE A 531 -19.28 15.90 1.93
CA ILE A 531 -18.29 14.96 2.42
C ILE A 531 -18.65 14.59 3.85
N MET A 532 -19.10 13.36 4.03
CA MET A 532 -19.19 12.71 5.33
C MET A 532 -17.87 12.02 5.66
N ARG A 533 -17.71 11.58 6.92
CA ARG A 533 -16.55 10.79 7.32
C ARG A 533 -16.97 9.56 8.08
N ILE A 534 -16.16 8.53 7.96
CA ILE A 534 -16.51 7.21 8.49
C ILE A 534 -15.29 6.57 9.18
N ASN A 535 -15.54 5.91 10.29
CA ASN A 535 -14.58 5.00 10.90
C ASN A 535 -15.25 3.66 11.19
N VAL A 536 -14.48 2.60 11.08
CA VAL A 536 -14.95 1.23 11.31
C VAL A 536 -13.92 0.47 12.11
N GLN A 537 -14.40 -0.33 13.06
CA GLN A 537 -13.56 -1.21 13.83
C GLN A 537 -14.30 -2.53 14.09
N GLN A 538 -13.69 -3.64 13.73
CA GLN A 538 -14.13 -4.95 14.20
C GLN A 538 -13.61 -5.16 15.63
N ARG A 539 -14.47 -5.64 16.52
CA ARG A 539 -14.13 -6.09 17.87
C ARG A 539 -14.22 -7.61 17.94
N ASP A 540 -13.15 -8.23 18.39
CA ASP A 540 -13.00 -9.68 18.53
C ASP A 540 -12.58 -10.03 19.96
N ARG A 541 -13.40 -10.82 20.66
CA ARG A 541 -13.14 -11.30 22.00
C ARG A 541 -12.65 -12.73 21.97
N ARG A 542 -11.33 -12.93 22.04
CA ARG A 542 -10.72 -14.27 22.13
C ARG A 542 -10.34 -14.60 23.57
N SER A 543 -10.95 -15.66 24.12
CA SER A 543 -10.61 -16.15 25.47
C SER A 543 -10.43 -15.03 26.50
N ARG A 544 -9.21 -14.57 26.75
CA ARG A 544 -8.85 -13.51 27.70
C ARG A 544 -8.39 -12.22 27.03
N LYS A 545 -8.36 -12.17 25.69
CA LYS A 545 -7.80 -11.06 24.92
C LYS A 545 -8.89 -10.38 24.10
N LEU A 546 -8.93 -9.07 24.16
CA LEU A 546 -9.77 -8.24 23.30
C LEU A 546 -8.91 -7.69 22.18
N LEU A 547 -9.29 -7.99 20.95
CA LEU A 547 -8.59 -7.58 19.75
C LEU A 547 -9.45 -6.63 18.94
N TYR A 548 -8.78 -5.80 18.18
CA TYR A 548 -9.43 -4.86 17.28
C TYR A 548 -8.74 -4.87 15.90
N GLU A 549 -9.55 -4.98 14.87
CA GLU A 549 -9.13 -4.67 13.51
C GLU A 549 -9.67 -3.29 13.15
N SER A 550 -8.79 -2.35 12.85
CA SER A 550 -9.13 -0.93 12.75
C SER A 550 -8.59 -0.31 11.47
N ILE A 551 -9.29 0.70 10.97
CA ILE A 551 -8.75 1.55 9.89
C ILE A 551 -7.47 2.24 10.40
N PRO A 552 -6.35 2.16 9.67
CA PRO A 552 -5.09 2.76 10.09
C PRO A 552 -5.23 4.26 10.41
N GLU A 553 -4.71 4.68 11.58
CA GLU A 553 -4.76 6.04 12.13
C GLU A 553 -6.16 6.63 12.39
N ALA A 554 -7.25 5.95 12.11
CA ALA A 554 -8.57 6.42 12.48
C ALA A 554 -8.83 6.18 13.97
N THR A 555 -9.11 7.24 14.73
CA THR A 555 -9.35 7.16 16.16
C THR A 555 -10.85 7.10 16.46
N ASP A 556 -11.24 6.68 17.66
CA ASP A 556 -12.64 6.49 18.06
C ASP A 556 -13.42 7.81 18.32
N ARG A 557 -12.78 8.97 18.19
CA ARG A 557 -13.39 10.27 18.53
C ARG A 557 -13.01 11.43 17.62
N SER A 558 -11.91 11.32 16.86
CA SER A 558 -11.37 12.45 16.09
C SER A 558 -11.71 12.29 14.61
N SER A 559 -12.84 12.87 14.18
CA SER A 559 -13.35 12.65 12.80
C SER A 559 -12.44 13.24 11.72
N TRP A 560 -11.54 14.16 12.04
CA TRP A 560 -10.54 14.62 11.08
C TRP A 560 -9.56 13.50 10.63
N THR A 561 -9.43 12.43 11.44
CA THR A 561 -8.60 11.26 11.11
C THR A 561 -9.34 10.20 10.27
N TRP A 562 -10.65 10.34 10.08
CA TRP A 562 -11.48 9.33 9.43
C TRP A 562 -11.44 9.47 7.91
N PRO A 563 -11.47 8.36 7.16
CA PRO A 563 -11.69 8.39 5.72
C PRO A 563 -12.96 9.12 5.35
N GLU A 564 -12.99 9.68 4.15
CA GLU A 564 -14.21 10.24 3.58
C GLU A 564 -15.23 9.14 3.23
N LEU A 565 -16.50 9.47 3.33
CA LEU A 565 -17.60 8.71 2.76
C LEU A 565 -18.41 9.66 1.86
N ARG A 566 -18.43 9.37 0.56
CA ARG A 566 -19.17 10.15 -0.45
C ARG A 566 -20.38 9.37 -0.93
N LEU A 567 -21.48 10.06 -1.15
CA LEU A 567 -22.62 9.49 -1.84
C LEU A 567 -22.38 9.58 -3.35
N GLY A 568 -22.55 8.47 -4.06
CA GLY A 568 -22.47 8.44 -5.52
C GLY A 568 -23.65 9.22 -6.14
N GLU A 569 -23.53 9.59 -7.41
CA GLU A 569 -24.59 10.28 -8.11
C GLU A 569 -25.86 9.40 -8.20
N ASN A 570 -27.02 9.97 -7.84
CA ASN A 570 -28.30 9.36 -8.11
C ASN A 570 -28.65 9.57 -9.60
N THR A 571 -28.36 8.59 -10.42
CA THR A 571 -28.64 8.65 -11.86
C THR A 571 -30.13 8.49 -12.18
N GLY A 572 -31.00 8.32 -11.17
CA GLY A 572 -32.43 8.16 -11.34
C GLY A 572 -32.87 6.83 -12.00
N ILE A 573 -31.96 5.89 -12.14
CA ILE A 573 -32.23 4.55 -12.65
C ILE A 573 -32.29 3.59 -11.46
N PRO A 574 -33.48 3.19 -10.96
CA PRO A 574 -33.57 2.19 -9.90
C PRO A 574 -33.02 0.86 -10.42
N GLY A 575 -32.05 0.32 -9.72
CA GLY A 575 -31.42 -0.96 -10.10
C GLY A 575 -30.55 -0.81 -11.34
N CYS A 576 -29.72 0.23 -11.38
CA CYS A 576 -28.60 0.21 -12.31
C CYS A 576 -27.73 -1.00 -11.93
N GLU A 577 -28.07 -2.15 -12.51
CA GLU A 577 -27.08 -3.17 -12.79
C GLU A 577 -25.91 -2.40 -13.38
N MET A 578 -24.78 -2.39 -12.71
CA MET A 578 -23.55 -1.85 -13.27
C MET A 578 -23.52 -2.31 -14.71
N PRO A 579 -23.44 -1.40 -15.70
CA PRO A 579 -23.51 -1.80 -17.09
C PRO A 579 -22.57 -2.96 -17.27
N ASP A 580 -23.09 -4.03 -17.86
CA ASP A 580 -22.39 -5.28 -18.12
C ASP A 580 -20.91 -5.04 -18.31
N THR A 581 -20.12 -5.89 -17.69
CA THR A 581 -18.66 -5.89 -17.70
C THR A 581 -18.07 -6.12 -19.10
N GLU A 582 -18.70 -5.57 -20.12
CA GLU A 582 -18.06 -5.49 -21.43
C GLU A 582 -16.84 -4.60 -21.27
N PRO A 583 -15.65 -5.14 -21.46
CA PRO A 583 -14.43 -4.34 -21.40
C PRO A 583 -14.54 -3.22 -22.42
N LEU A 584 -14.18 -1.99 -22.02
CA LEU A 584 -14.13 -0.86 -22.94
C LEU A 584 -13.32 -1.27 -24.16
N THR A 585 -14.00 -1.52 -25.28
CA THR A 585 -13.38 -2.12 -26.46
C THR A 585 -12.95 -1.03 -27.43
N ILE A 586 -11.66 -0.98 -27.71
CA ILE A 586 -11.10 -0.15 -28.80
C ILE A 586 -11.19 -0.96 -30.09
N ALA A 587 -12.09 -0.56 -30.97
CA ALA A 587 -12.21 -1.12 -32.31
C ALA A 587 -11.36 -0.35 -33.30
N VAL A 588 -10.84 -1.05 -34.32
CA VAL A 588 -10.04 -0.46 -35.40
C VAL A 588 -10.61 -0.92 -36.73
N SER A 589 -10.95 0.04 -37.59
CA SER A 589 -11.45 -0.23 -38.94
C SER A 589 -10.75 0.70 -39.95
N GLY A 590 -9.87 0.16 -40.72
CA GLY A 590 -8.99 0.94 -41.61
C GLY A 590 -8.15 1.92 -40.77
N ARG A 591 -8.30 3.21 -41.03
CA ARG A 591 -7.64 4.28 -40.29
C ARG A 591 -8.47 4.90 -39.17
N ASN A 592 -9.62 4.33 -38.85
CA ASN A 592 -10.47 4.83 -37.78
C ASN A 592 -10.34 3.96 -36.55
N VAL A 593 -10.16 4.61 -35.42
CA VAL A 593 -10.21 4.01 -34.10
C VAL A 593 -11.49 4.47 -33.42
N SER A 594 -12.26 3.56 -32.89
CA SER A 594 -13.50 3.88 -32.18
C SER A 594 -13.58 3.19 -30.81
N ALA A 595 -14.21 3.88 -29.87
CA ALA A 595 -14.61 3.36 -28.56
C ALA A 595 -15.89 4.10 -28.18
N GLU A 596 -17.01 3.39 -28.18
CA GLU A 596 -18.34 3.96 -28.02
C GLU A 596 -18.46 4.78 -26.74
N GLY A 597 -18.98 6.02 -26.85
CA GLY A 597 -19.18 6.92 -25.72
C GLY A 597 -17.90 7.43 -25.03
N SER A 598 -16.72 7.08 -25.52
CA SER A 598 -15.45 7.34 -24.84
C SER A 598 -14.67 8.49 -25.47
N ARG A 599 -13.90 9.21 -24.65
CA ARG A 599 -12.82 10.08 -25.12
C ARG A 599 -11.64 9.21 -25.56
N ILE A 600 -11.17 9.45 -26.77
CA ILE A 600 -10.05 8.72 -27.37
C ILE A 600 -8.87 9.67 -27.50
N GLU A 601 -7.70 9.21 -27.06
CA GLU A 601 -6.41 9.86 -27.22
C GLU A 601 -5.47 8.91 -27.96
N VAL A 602 -4.82 9.41 -29.02
CA VAL A 602 -3.91 8.63 -29.87
C VAL A 602 -2.51 9.19 -29.72
N PHE A 603 -1.57 8.35 -29.40
CA PHE A 603 -0.18 8.70 -29.18
C PHE A 603 0.73 8.02 -30.20
N SER A 604 1.84 8.66 -30.52
CA SER A 604 2.97 8.02 -31.21
C SER A 604 3.60 6.94 -30.28
N PRO A 605 4.41 6.03 -30.82
CA PRO A 605 5.20 5.11 -29.99
C PRO A 605 6.14 5.82 -29.00
N SER A 606 6.52 7.06 -29.28
CA SER A 606 7.34 7.91 -28.40
C SER A 606 6.53 8.69 -27.35
N GLY A 607 5.22 8.48 -27.27
CA GLY A 607 4.34 9.11 -26.27
C GLY A 607 3.79 10.49 -26.65
N ALA A 608 4.09 11.02 -27.85
CA ALA A 608 3.52 12.29 -28.29
C ALA A 608 2.04 12.14 -28.69
N LEU A 609 1.16 13.03 -28.21
CA LEU A 609 -0.25 13.06 -28.58
C LEU A 609 -0.38 13.43 -30.08
N ILE A 610 -1.00 12.56 -30.88
CA ILE A 610 -1.18 12.71 -32.32
C ILE A 610 -2.58 13.19 -32.66
N ALA A 611 -3.59 12.64 -31.99
CA ALA A 611 -4.99 12.99 -32.23
C ALA A 611 -5.84 12.70 -31.00
N SER A 612 -6.98 13.40 -30.87
CA SER A 612 -7.97 13.10 -29.85
C SER A 612 -9.38 13.41 -30.32
N GLY A 613 -10.39 12.74 -29.75
CA GLY A 613 -11.81 12.93 -30.08
C GLY A 613 -12.71 12.10 -29.18
N THR A 614 -14.02 12.19 -29.41
CA THR A 614 -15.02 11.41 -28.66
C THR A 614 -15.71 10.42 -29.61
N GLY A 615 -15.83 9.18 -29.18
CA GLY A 615 -16.46 8.07 -29.90
C GLY A 615 -15.63 7.51 -31.04
N SER A 616 -14.96 8.35 -31.86
CA SER A 616 -14.15 7.90 -32.98
C SER A 616 -13.05 8.92 -33.34
N VAL A 617 -11.89 8.45 -33.76
CA VAL A 617 -10.73 9.25 -34.17
C VAL A 617 -10.11 8.66 -35.44
N ALA A 618 -9.89 9.48 -36.45
CA ALA A 618 -9.18 9.09 -37.66
C ALA A 618 -7.66 9.24 -37.45
N LEU A 619 -6.90 8.22 -37.84
CA LEU A 619 -5.44 8.22 -37.78
C LEU A 619 -4.84 8.90 -39.02
N PRO A 620 -3.84 9.78 -38.85
CA PRO A 620 -3.38 10.62 -39.92
C PRO A 620 -2.61 9.87 -41.02
N ALA A 621 -1.95 8.78 -40.70
CA ALA A 621 -1.13 8.01 -41.64
C ALA A 621 -1.11 6.52 -41.31
N ALA A 622 -0.54 5.67 -42.15
CA ALA A 622 -0.15 4.32 -41.83
C ALA A 622 0.96 4.35 -40.74
N GLY A 623 0.92 3.43 -39.82
CA GLY A 623 1.91 3.41 -38.73
C GLY A 623 1.46 2.65 -37.49
N ILE A 624 2.27 2.70 -36.44
CA ILE A 624 1.98 2.14 -35.14
C ILE A 624 1.58 3.28 -34.19
N TYR A 625 0.50 3.09 -33.45
CA TYR A 625 -0.04 4.04 -32.50
C TYR A 625 -0.38 3.37 -31.17
N VAL A 626 -0.34 4.12 -30.09
CA VAL A 626 -0.92 3.74 -28.80
C VAL A 626 -2.24 4.50 -28.64
N VAL A 627 -3.32 3.79 -28.54
CA VAL A 627 -4.67 4.36 -28.36
C VAL A 627 -5.10 4.18 -26.93
N LYS A 628 -5.50 5.27 -26.30
CA LYS A 628 -6.13 5.29 -24.96
C LYS A 628 -7.57 5.75 -25.14
N ALA A 629 -8.51 4.97 -24.65
CA ALA A 629 -9.90 5.34 -24.55
C ALA A 629 -10.27 5.55 -23.07
N VAL A 630 -11.02 6.61 -22.79
CA VAL A 630 -11.52 6.94 -21.45
C VAL A 630 -13.03 7.00 -21.55
N GLY A 631 -13.72 6.05 -20.93
CA GLY A 631 -15.18 5.99 -20.90
C GLY A 631 -15.80 7.07 -20.00
N PRO A 632 -17.12 7.29 -20.06
CA PRO A 632 -17.83 8.26 -19.23
C PRO A 632 -17.63 8.03 -17.72
N SER A 633 -17.43 6.78 -17.32
CA SER A 633 -17.15 6.37 -15.92
C SER A 633 -15.69 6.54 -15.48
N GLY A 634 -14.82 7.18 -16.30
CA GLY A 634 -13.40 7.30 -16.04
C GLY A 634 -12.58 6.02 -16.33
N ARG A 635 -13.23 4.93 -16.76
CA ARG A 635 -12.52 3.70 -17.17
C ARG A 635 -11.61 3.96 -18.34
N THR A 636 -10.45 3.35 -18.34
CA THR A 636 -9.48 3.48 -19.42
C THR A 636 -9.18 2.15 -20.08
N ALA A 637 -9.13 2.13 -21.41
CA ALA A 637 -8.57 1.03 -22.18
C ALA A 637 -7.39 1.55 -22.99
N ARG A 638 -6.36 0.73 -23.18
CA ARG A 638 -5.21 1.04 -24.05
C ARG A 638 -4.99 -0.08 -25.03
N ARG A 639 -4.68 0.27 -26.26
CA ARG A 639 -4.39 -0.68 -27.33
C ARG A 639 -3.29 -0.17 -28.24
N LYS A 640 -2.30 -1.00 -28.51
CA LYS A 640 -1.35 -0.77 -29.60
C LYS A 640 -2.03 -1.14 -30.92
N VAL A 641 -2.04 -0.23 -31.86
CA VAL A 641 -2.74 -0.34 -33.14
C VAL A 641 -1.73 -0.18 -34.27
N ALA A 642 -1.66 -1.17 -35.15
CA ALA A 642 -0.94 -1.05 -36.41
C ALA A 642 -1.96 -0.79 -37.53
N VAL A 643 -1.71 0.25 -38.33
CA VAL A 643 -2.56 0.69 -39.46
C VAL A 643 -1.73 0.67 -40.73
N ASN A 644 -2.20 -0.03 -41.73
CA ASN A 644 -1.58 -0.12 -43.06
C ASN A 644 -1.98 1.01 -43.96
#